data_4cab4cb8c9f91fd700b0a4693b915183
#
_entry.id   4cab4cb8c9f91fd700b0a4693b915183
#
_cell.length_a   1.000
_cell.length_b   1.000
_cell.length_c   1.000
_cell.angle_alpha   90.00
_cell.angle_beta   90.00
_cell.angle_gamma   90.00
#
_symmetry.space_group_name_H-M   'P 1'
#
loop_
_entity.id
_entity.type
_entity.pdbx_description
1 polymer ?
#
loop_
_entity_poly.entity_id
_entity_poly.type
_entity_poly.pdbx_seq_one_letter_code
_entity_poly.pdbx_strand_id
1 'polypeptide(L)'
;MKLNLRIYLFFITWLVSLLPATANSDIKLFPDANSRYWTKSVPTAMRNDYIRLGASFAGKPWTPIKPELFAEFRSNGNRTNFEAASFAKRKQMTCLVMAEIMQKKGKFIPDICRGLHYFIEDEQWWGLPAHYPKDHQDKNLQVVDLFNAETASMLAWTTYMLGSEIDKREEGLCDSVMSEIERRFLNPTLYNKQGWKDNANNWNTWITSNWLECVMLCEKDTKKCDEAISGVKADLRLFLREYPDDGGCEEGVDYWDRAGASFFESLYFLDAMGKPLKLSEQQRDKVHNMGRFITNMHIKDLSFVNFSDAKSKCLPNINILFPFGLYFKDNTMMEFAAFIAKKYNYLSKPSYLFQRTGNYPPLGRELLLLSMIKELKGTKSAEPRVIDDFLANSQIMVASTMPSKSVKNSWFVAAKGGNNGESHNHNDVGNFIIYHNDTPVIIDLGRDTYTSLTFGNRRYELMNNRSAYHNVPIINGLEQSQGKRFKASQVTHHVSDSISSVTMDIAKAYTKEAYADYWRRTICLNRIRNCVEITESYKLDSLQIEKDRMEGKVFDNQIVVLCYGKPIIKSPGTILLQDGSVALRYDSSMLAASTEKVVMADGIMKKQWNDNVYRIMLRLNDNYPKKEIRYSFEGITVKKGRH
;
A
#
# COMPACT_ATOMS: atom_id res chain seq x y z
N MET A 1 -57.35 26.15 29.03
CA MET A 1 -56.06 26.02 29.66
C MET A 1 -55.62 24.57 29.60
N LYS A 2 -55.05 24.18 28.50
CA LYS A 2 -54.46 22.83 28.24
C LYS A 2 -53.09 23.10 27.64
N LEU A 3 -52.03 22.93 28.43
CA LEU A 3 -50.65 23.08 27.98
C LEU A 3 -49.98 21.73 27.98
N ASN A 4 -49.66 21.36 26.82
CA ASN A 4 -48.67 20.41 26.30
C ASN A 4 -47.87 19.51 27.25
N LEU A 5 -48.24 18.25 27.19
CA LEU A 5 -47.49 17.06 27.64
C LEU A 5 -46.95 16.33 26.41
N ARG A 6 -45.89 16.86 25.78
CA ARG A 6 -45.24 16.22 24.62
C ARG A 6 -43.73 16.47 24.50
N ILE A 7 -43.01 16.64 25.63
CA ILE A 7 -41.53 16.80 25.63
C ILE A 7 -40.92 15.91 26.72
N TYR A 8 -41.26 14.65 26.83
CA TYR A 8 -40.61 13.70 27.75
C TYR A 8 -40.58 12.26 27.19
N LEU A 9 -40.17 12.09 25.94
CA LEU A 9 -40.03 10.74 25.38
C LEU A 9 -38.85 10.67 24.37
N PHE A 10 -37.74 11.34 24.65
CA PHE A 10 -36.53 11.23 23.80
C PHE A 10 -35.20 11.17 24.60
N PHE A 11 -35.27 10.79 25.89
CA PHE A 11 -34.07 10.71 26.75
C PHE A 11 -33.93 9.39 27.52
N ILE A 12 -34.51 8.30 27.06
CA ILE A 12 -34.33 6.98 27.70
C ILE A 12 -34.01 5.97 26.60
N THR A 13 -32.80 6.00 26.03
CA THR A 13 -32.16 4.85 25.38
C THR A 13 -30.64 5.08 25.26
N TRP A 14 -30.00 5.57 26.30
CA TRP A 14 -28.55 5.62 26.42
C TRP A 14 -28.10 5.35 27.86
N LEU A 15 -28.59 4.26 28.40
CA LEU A 15 -27.99 3.57 29.53
C LEU A 15 -27.62 2.17 29.08
N VAL A 16 -26.60 2.05 28.24
CA VAL A 16 -25.91 0.77 28.07
C VAL A 16 -25.07 0.59 29.33
N SER A 17 -25.52 -0.36 30.12
CA SER A 17 -24.96 -0.90 31.34
C SER A 17 -23.42 -0.99 31.29
N LEU A 18 -22.77 -0.26 32.19
CA LEU A 18 -21.44 -0.58 32.72
C LEU A 18 -21.56 -1.88 33.52
N LEU A 19 -21.54 -3.01 32.86
CA LEU A 19 -21.25 -4.30 33.50
C LEU A 19 -19.74 -4.52 33.38
N PRO A 20 -19.05 -4.94 34.45
CA PRO A 20 -17.66 -5.35 34.36
C PRO A 20 -17.56 -6.54 33.41
N ALA A 21 -16.74 -6.41 32.37
CA ALA A 21 -16.46 -7.49 31.43
C ALA A 21 -15.81 -8.66 32.18
N THR A 22 -16.59 -9.69 32.44
CA THR A 22 -16.07 -11.02 32.77
C THR A 22 -15.42 -11.61 31.52
N ALA A 23 -14.23 -12.16 31.68
CA ALA A 23 -13.40 -12.67 30.61
C ALA A 23 -14.11 -13.66 29.68
N ASN A 24 -13.90 -13.50 28.39
CA ASN A 24 -13.83 -14.49 27.31
C ASN A 24 -15.03 -15.30 26.84
N SER A 25 -16.25 -15.24 27.33
CA SER A 25 -17.31 -16.09 26.78
C SER A 25 -18.26 -15.43 25.77
N ASP A 26 -18.22 -14.10 25.58
CA ASP A 26 -19.29 -13.39 24.87
C ASP A 26 -18.84 -12.34 23.82
N ILE A 27 -17.62 -12.39 23.32
CA ILE A 27 -17.24 -11.50 22.21
C ILE A 27 -17.86 -12.02 20.90
N LYS A 28 -19.07 -11.61 20.60
CA LYS A 28 -19.69 -11.85 19.29
C LYS A 28 -19.30 -10.74 18.32
N LEU A 29 -18.08 -10.84 17.80
CA LEU A 29 -17.55 -9.90 16.81
C LEU A 29 -18.30 -9.95 15.50
N PHE A 30 -18.64 -11.16 15.08
CA PHE A 30 -19.39 -11.44 13.86
C PHE A 30 -20.52 -12.43 14.18
N PRO A 31 -21.53 -12.55 13.31
CA PRO A 31 -22.44 -13.64 13.39
C PRO A 31 -21.66 -14.97 13.36
N ASP A 32 -21.88 -15.87 14.35
CA ASP A 32 -21.26 -17.20 14.33
C ASP A 32 -21.60 -17.95 13.04
N ALA A 33 -20.84 -19.00 12.71
CA ALA A 33 -21.04 -19.74 11.48
C ALA A 33 -22.44 -20.34 11.37
N ASN A 34 -23.10 -20.63 12.51
CA ASN A 34 -24.47 -21.16 12.55
C ASN A 34 -25.56 -20.10 12.41
N SER A 35 -25.18 -18.82 12.41
CA SER A 35 -26.10 -17.72 12.21
C SER A 35 -26.80 -17.79 10.84
N ARG A 36 -28.11 -17.53 10.84
CA ARG A 36 -28.86 -17.33 9.59
C ARG A 36 -28.41 -16.12 8.80
N TYR A 37 -27.53 -15.27 9.36
CA TYR A 37 -26.97 -14.09 8.70
C TYR A 37 -26.32 -14.46 7.37
N TRP A 38 -25.45 -15.46 7.34
CA TRP A 38 -24.69 -15.87 6.16
C TRP A 38 -25.57 -16.32 4.99
N THR A 39 -26.74 -16.91 5.31
CA THR A 39 -27.68 -17.36 4.29
C THR A 39 -28.75 -16.34 3.91
N LYS A 40 -29.04 -15.35 4.78
CA LYS A 40 -30.09 -14.35 4.56
C LYS A 40 -29.55 -12.99 4.12
N SER A 41 -28.42 -12.53 4.65
CA SER A 41 -27.87 -11.19 4.39
C SER A 41 -26.88 -11.17 3.24
N VAL A 42 -26.04 -12.22 3.11
CA VAL A 42 -25.12 -12.34 2.00
C VAL A 42 -25.90 -12.67 0.70
N PRO A 43 -25.71 -11.91 -0.40
CA PRO A 43 -26.42 -12.14 -1.66
C PRO A 43 -26.24 -13.58 -2.18
N THR A 44 -27.33 -14.17 -2.70
CA THR A 44 -27.32 -15.56 -3.17
C THR A 44 -26.27 -15.82 -4.25
N ALA A 45 -26.09 -14.90 -5.21
CA ALA A 45 -25.07 -15.03 -6.26
C ALA A 45 -23.65 -15.06 -5.65
N MET A 46 -23.39 -14.20 -4.68
CA MET A 46 -22.12 -14.13 -3.96
C MET A 46 -21.85 -15.42 -3.18
N ARG A 47 -22.85 -15.94 -2.43
CA ARG A 47 -22.74 -17.22 -1.73
C ARG A 47 -22.41 -18.37 -2.69
N ASN A 48 -23.11 -18.45 -3.81
CA ASN A 48 -22.89 -19.47 -4.83
C ASN A 48 -21.45 -19.40 -5.40
N ASP A 49 -20.89 -18.21 -5.55
CA ASP A 49 -19.52 -18.05 -6.03
C ASP A 49 -18.49 -18.52 -5.00
N TYR A 50 -18.66 -18.24 -3.70
CA TYR A 50 -17.82 -18.84 -2.64
C TYR A 50 -17.91 -20.35 -2.63
N ILE A 51 -19.12 -20.90 -2.71
CA ILE A 51 -19.34 -22.36 -2.74
C ILE A 51 -18.64 -22.99 -3.96
N ARG A 52 -18.75 -22.35 -5.12
CA ARG A 52 -18.07 -22.77 -6.34
C ARG A 52 -16.53 -22.73 -6.20
N LEU A 53 -16.00 -21.68 -5.55
CA LEU A 53 -14.57 -21.56 -5.26
C LEU A 53 -14.10 -22.70 -4.35
N GLY A 54 -14.77 -22.93 -3.22
CA GLY A 54 -14.42 -24.04 -2.34
C GLY A 54 -14.54 -25.40 -3.05
N ALA A 55 -15.59 -25.60 -3.86
CA ALA A 55 -15.74 -26.81 -4.65
C ALA A 55 -14.57 -27.04 -5.65
N SER A 56 -13.93 -25.99 -6.12
CA SER A 56 -12.73 -26.10 -6.97
C SER A 56 -11.50 -26.61 -6.24
N PHE A 57 -11.52 -26.59 -4.89
CA PHE A 57 -10.45 -27.10 -4.03
C PHE A 57 -10.82 -28.40 -3.31
N ALA A 58 -12.09 -28.78 -3.31
CA ALA A 58 -12.54 -30.02 -2.68
C ALA A 58 -11.82 -31.24 -3.29
N GLY A 59 -11.29 -32.12 -2.43
CA GLY A 59 -10.54 -33.31 -2.81
C GLY A 59 -9.12 -33.04 -3.33
N LYS A 60 -8.66 -31.78 -3.44
CA LYS A 60 -7.28 -31.50 -3.80
C LYS A 60 -6.31 -31.89 -2.69
N PRO A 61 -5.12 -32.42 -3.05
CA PRO A 61 -4.15 -32.86 -2.05
C PRO A 61 -3.55 -31.68 -1.28
N TRP A 62 -3.25 -31.93 -0.03
CA TRP A 62 -2.45 -31.08 0.84
C TRP A 62 -1.00 -31.56 0.81
N THR A 63 -0.28 -31.23 -0.26
CA THR A 63 1.09 -31.67 -0.46
C THR A 63 2.07 -30.74 0.27
N PRO A 64 2.97 -31.25 1.13
CA PRO A 64 3.99 -30.47 1.80
C PRO A 64 4.85 -29.68 0.81
N ILE A 65 5.30 -28.49 1.23
CA ILE A 65 6.22 -27.67 0.44
C ILE A 65 7.59 -28.35 0.47
N LYS A 66 8.17 -28.52 -0.71
CA LYS A 66 9.49 -29.17 -0.85
C LYS A 66 10.58 -28.34 -0.17
N PRO A 67 11.47 -28.93 0.65
CA PRO A 67 12.56 -28.21 1.31
C PRO A 67 13.48 -27.47 0.33
N GLU A 68 13.61 -27.94 -0.92
CA GLU A 68 14.42 -27.29 -1.95
C GLU A 68 13.90 -25.87 -2.25
N LEU A 69 12.57 -25.65 -2.23
CA LEU A 69 11.97 -24.31 -2.43
C LEU A 69 12.33 -23.36 -1.28
N PHE A 70 12.44 -23.88 -0.05
CA PHE A 70 12.91 -23.08 1.08
C PHE A 70 14.39 -22.73 0.93
N ALA A 71 15.23 -23.69 0.52
CA ALA A 71 16.66 -23.53 0.33
C ALA A 71 17.01 -22.62 -0.86
N GLU A 72 16.10 -22.48 -1.83
CA GLU A 72 16.30 -21.69 -3.05
C GLU A 72 16.65 -20.23 -2.77
N PHE A 73 16.04 -19.62 -1.74
CA PHE A 73 16.36 -18.24 -1.34
C PHE A 73 17.84 -18.07 -0.97
N ARG A 74 18.46 -19.07 -0.34
CA ARG A 74 19.86 -19.03 0.06
C ARG A 74 20.81 -19.28 -1.08
N SER A 75 20.43 -20.13 -2.03
CA SER A 75 21.28 -20.53 -3.17
C SER A 75 21.31 -19.48 -4.28
N ASN A 76 20.18 -18.87 -4.61
CA ASN A 76 20.05 -17.95 -5.75
C ASN A 76 19.26 -16.68 -5.48
N GLY A 77 18.78 -16.47 -4.23
CA GLY A 77 18.00 -15.28 -3.82
C GLY A 77 16.52 -15.33 -4.20
N ASN A 78 16.04 -16.43 -4.80
CA ASN A 78 14.64 -16.56 -5.17
C ASN A 78 13.79 -16.94 -3.94
N ARG A 79 12.79 -16.13 -3.65
CA ARG A 79 11.78 -16.37 -2.60
C ARG A 79 10.39 -16.65 -3.18
N THR A 80 10.17 -16.28 -4.44
CA THR A 80 8.84 -16.26 -5.05
C THR A 80 8.25 -17.66 -5.26
N ASN A 81 9.08 -18.67 -5.48
CA ASN A 81 8.62 -20.05 -5.67
C ASN A 81 8.06 -20.64 -4.37
N PHE A 82 8.74 -20.41 -3.24
CA PHE A 82 8.25 -20.81 -1.92
C PHE A 82 6.97 -20.04 -1.56
N GLU A 83 6.97 -18.71 -1.74
CA GLU A 83 5.81 -17.85 -1.48
C GLU A 83 4.58 -18.32 -2.25
N ALA A 84 4.73 -18.59 -3.54
CA ALA A 84 3.63 -19.08 -4.38
C ALA A 84 3.02 -20.39 -3.86
N ALA A 85 3.87 -21.33 -3.43
CA ALA A 85 3.43 -22.59 -2.84
C ALA A 85 2.70 -22.40 -1.51
N SER A 86 3.27 -21.60 -0.59
CA SER A 86 2.69 -21.30 0.72
C SER A 86 1.36 -20.54 0.59
N PHE A 87 1.30 -19.50 -0.25
CA PHE A 87 0.09 -18.74 -0.47
C PHE A 87 -1.03 -19.55 -1.13
N ALA A 88 -0.68 -20.51 -2.00
CA ALA A 88 -1.67 -21.42 -2.58
C ALA A 88 -2.37 -22.27 -1.53
N LYS A 89 -1.67 -22.72 -0.48
CA LYS A 89 -2.25 -23.51 0.62
C LYS A 89 -3.19 -22.67 1.50
N ARG A 90 -2.77 -21.46 1.86
CA ARG A 90 -3.64 -20.51 2.57
C ARG A 90 -4.89 -20.17 1.78
N LYS A 91 -4.75 -19.94 0.48
CA LYS A 91 -5.88 -19.73 -0.44
C LYS A 91 -6.82 -20.93 -0.46
N GLN A 92 -6.30 -22.14 -0.55
CA GLN A 92 -7.11 -23.39 -0.53
C GLN A 92 -7.93 -23.46 0.77
N MET A 93 -7.30 -23.23 1.94
CA MET A 93 -7.98 -23.23 3.23
C MET A 93 -9.08 -22.16 3.29
N THR A 94 -8.75 -20.91 2.98
CA THR A 94 -9.72 -19.79 3.02
C THR A 94 -10.93 -20.05 2.11
N CYS A 95 -10.71 -20.62 0.90
CA CYS A 95 -11.82 -20.94 -0.01
C CYS A 95 -12.74 -22.04 0.52
N LEU A 96 -12.16 -23.08 1.13
CA LEU A 96 -12.95 -24.19 1.71
C LEU A 96 -13.76 -23.69 2.92
N VAL A 97 -13.13 -22.91 3.80
CA VAL A 97 -13.77 -22.34 5.00
C VAL A 97 -14.93 -21.41 4.61
N MET A 98 -14.67 -20.47 3.69
CA MET A 98 -15.72 -19.56 3.20
C MET A 98 -16.87 -20.32 2.55
N ALA A 99 -16.59 -21.34 1.76
CA ALA A 99 -17.64 -22.16 1.13
C ALA A 99 -18.49 -22.91 2.16
N GLU A 100 -17.86 -23.44 3.23
CA GLU A 100 -18.60 -24.11 4.28
C GLU A 100 -19.51 -23.14 5.06
N ILE A 101 -18.99 -21.97 5.42
CA ILE A 101 -19.78 -20.91 6.07
C ILE A 101 -21.00 -20.53 5.22
N MET A 102 -20.85 -20.48 3.88
CA MET A 102 -21.94 -20.07 2.96
C MET A 102 -22.96 -21.16 2.70
N GLN A 103 -22.61 -22.45 2.76
CA GLN A 103 -23.55 -23.54 2.49
C GLN A 103 -24.09 -24.26 3.74
N LYS A 104 -23.29 -24.42 4.79
CA LYS A 104 -23.59 -25.07 6.05
C LYS A 104 -24.12 -26.52 5.90
N LYS A 105 -23.42 -27.32 5.12
CA LYS A 105 -23.84 -28.72 4.86
C LYS A 105 -22.80 -29.75 5.29
N GLY A 106 -21.68 -29.30 5.89
CA GLY A 106 -20.56 -30.16 6.28
C GLY A 106 -19.76 -30.73 5.09
N LYS A 107 -20.07 -30.29 3.86
CA LYS A 107 -19.46 -30.85 2.64
C LYS A 107 -17.96 -30.64 2.58
N PHE A 108 -17.47 -29.49 3.04
CA PHE A 108 -16.06 -29.13 2.97
C PHE A 108 -15.30 -29.44 4.27
N ILE A 109 -15.99 -29.81 5.35
CA ILE A 109 -15.35 -30.14 6.63
C ILE A 109 -14.27 -31.21 6.49
N PRO A 110 -14.46 -32.32 5.73
CA PRO A 110 -13.40 -33.31 5.54
C PRO A 110 -12.11 -32.74 4.92
N ASP A 111 -12.25 -31.82 3.97
CA ASP A 111 -11.11 -31.17 3.33
C ASP A 111 -10.45 -30.13 4.25
N ILE A 112 -11.24 -29.44 5.06
CA ILE A 112 -10.76 -28.49 6.07
C ILE A 112 -9.96 -29.25 7.14
N CYS A 113 -10.47 -30.38 7.68
CA CYS A 113 -9.73 -31.19 8.66
C CYS A 113 -8.37 -31.66 8.09
N ARG A 114 -8.34 -32.18 6.86
CA ARG A 114 -7.07 -32.51 6.21
C ARG A 114 -6.12 -31.33 6.07
N GLY A 115 -6.66 -30.14 5.81
CA GLY A 115 -5.89 -28.92 5.75
C GLY A 115 -5.36 -28.46 7.11
N LEU A 116 -6.12 -28.66 8.17
CA LEU A 116 -5.66 -28.39 9.53
C LEU A 116 -4.50 -29.31 9.89
N HIS A 117 -4.61 -30.63 9.67
CA HIS A 117 -3.48 -31.55 9.82
C HIS A 117 -2.26 -31.13 9.03
N TYR A 118 -2.45 -30.74 7.74
CA TYR A 118 -1.34 -30.22 6.94
C TYR A 118 -0.62 -29.05 7.62
N PHE A 119 -1.34 -28.04 8.11
CA PHE A 119 -0.71 -26.87 8.72
C PHE A 119 -0.04 -27.17 10.08
N ILE A 120 -0.57 -28.10 10.87
CA ILE A 120 -0.04 -28.35 12.21
C ILE A 120 1.00 -29.49 12.24
N GLU A 121 0.96 -30.44 11.31
CA GLU A 121 1.81 -31.63 11.29
C GLU A 121 2.82 -31.62 10.13
N ASP A 122 2.35 -31.34 8.91
CA ASP A 122 3.15 -31.48 7.68
C ASP A 122 3.89 -30.20 7.29
N GLU A 123 3.31 -29.00 7.56
CA GLU A 123 3.93 -27.73 7.20
C GLU A 123 4.98 -27.32 8.22
N GLN A 124 6.24 -27.42 7.85
CA GLN A 124 7.36 -27.09 8.71
C GLN A 124 7.48 -25.58 8.96
N TRP A 125 7.22 -24.75 7.93
CA TRP A 125 7.48 -23.31 7.98
C TRP A 125 6.22 -22.49 7.67
N TRP A 126 5.74 -21.76 8.69
CA TRP A 126 4.68 -20.76 8.46
C TRP A 126 5.23 -19.43 7.96
N GLY A 127 6.49 -19.12 8.27
CA GLY A 127 7.20 -17.93 7.81
C GLY A 127 8.01 -18.15 6.53
N LEU A 128 8.62 -17.08 6.01
CA LEU A 128 9.36 -17.11 4.75
C LEU A 128 10.85 -17.42 4.95
N PRO A 129 11.48 -18.09 3.97
CA PRO A 129 12.91 -18.43 4.01
C PRO A 129 13.83 -17.25 4.27
N ALA A 130 13.47 -16.06 3.78
CA ALA A 130 14.24 -14.83 3.94
C ALA A 130 14.39 -14.37 5.38
N HIS A 131 13.50 -14.80 6.28
CA HIS A 131 13.42 -14.33 7.66
C HIS A 131 14.04 -15.31 8.66
N TYR A 132 14.37 -16.52 8.23
CA TYR A 132 15.06 -17.50 9.07
C TYR A 132 16.57 -17.25 9.09
N PRO A 133 17.26 -17.51 10.23
CA PRO A 133 18.72 -17.40 10.32
C PRO A 133 19.43 -18.25 9.26
N LYS A 134 20.58 -17.79 8.76
CA LYS A 134 21.31 -18.48 7.68
C LYS A 134 21.73 -19.90 8.05
N ASP A 135 22.12 -20.12 9.30
CA ASP A 135 22.63 -21.41 9.78
C ASP A 135 21.57 -22.24 10.49
N HIS A 136 20.30 -21.94 10.21
CA HIS A 136 19.18 -22.60 10.85
C HIS A 136 19.13 -24.09 10.48
N GLN A 137 19.34 -24.96 11.48
CA GLN A 137 19.19 -26.41 11.38
C GLN A 137 18.07 -26.95 12.28
N ASP A 138 17.58 -26.14 13.22
CA ASP A 138 16.53 -26.55 14.15
C ASP A 138 15.15 -26.49 13.49
N LYS A 139 14.56 -27.65 13.25
CA LYS A 139 13.22 -27.78 12.67
C LYS A 139 12.11 -27.20 13.57
N ASN A 140 12.41 -26.99 14.87
CA ASN A 140 11.46 -26.45 15.83
C ASN A 140 11.56 -24.93 15.97
N LEU A 141 12.58 -24.29 15.39
CA LEU A 141 12.69 -22.83 15.41
C LEU A 141 11.49 -22.22 14.69
N GLN A 142 10.77 -21.40 15.43
CA GLN A 142 9.67 -20.61 14.88
C GLN A 142 10.09 -19.16 14.79
N VAL A 143 9.95 -18.59 13.60
CA VAL A 143 10.20 -17.17 13.32
C VAL A 143 8.88 -16.47 13.21
N VAL A 144 8.68 -15.45 14.04
CA VAL A 144 7.49 -14.59 13.97
C VAL A 144 7.72 -13.56 12.88
N ASP A 145 7.12 -13.80 11.73
CA ASP A 145 7.10 -12.89 10.58
C ASP A 145 5.67 -12.62 10.10
N LEU A 146 5.55 -11.86 9.03
CA LEU A 146 4.28 -11.46 8.43
C LEU A 146 3.38 -12.67 8.09
N PHE A 147 3.96 -13.75 7.58
CA PHE A 147 3.22 -14.89 7.05
C PHE A 147 3.01 -16.00 8.08
N ASN A 148 3.89 -16.09 9.07
CA ASN A 148 3.63 -16.85 10.28
C ASN A 148 2.37 -16.30 10.98
N ALA A 149 2.31 -14.97 11.15
CA ALA A 149 1.18 -14.28 11.74
C ALA A 149 -0.13 -14.48 10.95
N GLU A 150 -0.11 -14.31 9.62
CA GLU A 150 -1.30 -14.54 8.78
C GLU A 150 -1.76 -15.99 8.79
N THR A 151 -0.84 -16.95 8.85
CA THR A 151 -1.20 -18.37 8.94
C THR A 151 -1.89 -18.67 10.27
N ALA A 152 -1.33 -18.19 11.37
CA ALA A 152 -1.92 -18.34 12.70
C ALA A 152 -3.34 -17.73 12.76
N SER A 153 -3.51 -16.49 12.28
CA SER A 153 -4.81 -15.82 12.25
C SER A 153 -5.83 -16.58 11.38
N MET A 154 -5.44 -17.05 10.20
CA MET A 154 -6.32 -17.86 9.35
C MET A 154 -6.82 -19.13 10.06
N LEU A 155 -5.93 -19.82 10.77
CA LEU A 155 -6.28 -21.03 11.53
C LEU A 155 -7.19 -20.68 12.72
N ALA A 156 -6.90 -19.58 13.44
CA ALA A 156 -7.72 -19.11 14.55
C ALA A 156 -9.16 -18.77 14.10
N TRP A 157 -9.32 -18.05 12.99
CA TRP A 157 -10.64 -17.77 12.40
C TRP A 157 -11.34 -19.04 11.92
N THR A 158 -10.60 -20.02 11.38
CA THR A 158 -11.17 -21.31 10.95
C THR A 158 -11.77 -22.06 12.13
N THR A 159 -11.04 -22.20 13.23
CA THR A 159 -11.53 -22.89 14.44
C THR A 159 -12.66 -22.11 15.11
N TYR A 160 -12.60 -20.78 15.17
CA TYR A 160 -13.68 -19.96 15.71
C TYR A 160 -15.00 -20.12 14.93
N MET A 161 -14.92 -20.11 13.60
CA MET A 161 -16.12 -20.18 12.74
C MET A 161 -16.67 -21.58 12.60
N LEU A 162 -15.87 -22.61 12.56
CA LEU A 162 -16.28 -23.97 12.21
C LEU A 162 -15.93 -25.02 13.26
N GLY A 163 -15.42 -24.63 14.44
CA GLY A 163 -14.89 -25.55 15.44
C GLY A 163 -15.86 -26.62 15.85
N SER A 164 -17.14 -26.29 16.07
CA SER A 164 -18.15 -27.30 16.46
C SER A 164 -18.37 -28.37 15.37
N GLU A 165 -18.25 -28.02 14.10
CA GLU A 165 -18.41 -28.97 13.00
C GLU A 165 -17.11 -29.76 12.73
N ILE A 166 -15.96 -29.15 13.02
CA ILE A 166 -14.64 -29.80 12.95
C ILE A 166 -14.56 -30.87 14.05
N ASP A 167 -14.81 -30.51 15.32
CA ASP A 167 -14.69 -31.42 16.46
C ASP A 167 -15.77 -32.52 16.48
N LYS A 168 -16.95 -32.29 15.91
CA LYS A 168 -17.91 -33.38 15.64
C LYS A 168 -17.35 -34.45 14.70
N ARG A 169 -16.48 -34.07 13.80
CA ARG A 169 -15.85 -35.01 12.86
C ARG A 169 -14.59 -35.64 13.43
N GLU A 170 -13.75 -34.83 14.05
CA GLU A 170 -12.44 -35.22 14.61
C GLU A 170 -12.27 -34.53 15.96
N GLU A 171 -12.67 -35.23 17.02
CA GLU A 171 -12.63 -34.72 18.40
C GLU A 171 -11.23 -34.26 18.80
N GLY A 172 -11.10 -33.04 19.34
CA GLY A 172 -9.86 -32.46 19.80
C GLY A 172 -8.95 -31.86 18.72
N LEU A 173 -9.36 -31.89 17.45
CA LEU A 173 -8.55 -31.29 16.37
C LEU A 173 -8.42 -29.76 16.54
N CYS A 174 -9.48 -29.07 16.97
CA CYS A 174 -9.42 -27.63 17.26
C CYS A 174 -8.44 -27.30 18.40
N ASP A 175 -8.40 -28.12 19.46
CA ASP A 175 -7.43 -27.93 20.57
C ASP A 175 -5.99 -28.17 20.09
N SER A 176 -5.78 -29.13 19.20
CA SER A 176 -4.47 -29.36 18.57
C SER A 176 -4.02 -28.15 17.73
N VAL A 177 -4.92 -27.56 16.94
CA VAL A 177 -4.66 -26.35 16.16
C VAL A 177 -4.32 -25.17 17.07
N MET A 178 -5.09 -24.97 18.15
CA MET A 178 -4.83 -23.90 19.12
C MET A 178 -3.49 -24.07 19.80
N SER A 179 -3.10 -25.30 20.18
CA SER A 179 -1.79 -25.62 20.76
C SER A 179 -0.64 -25.27 19.80
N GLU A 180 -0.81 -25.52 18.49
CA GLU A 180 0.21 -25.16 17.49
C GLU A 180 0.27 -23.65 17.24
N ILE A 181 -0.86 -22.93 17.26
CA ILE A 181 -0.88 -21.45 17.22
C ILE A 181 -0.15 -20.89 18.45
N GLU A 182 -0.39 -21.45 19.64
CA GLU A 182 0.28 -21.03 20.86
C GLU A 182 1.81 -21.26 20.76
N ARG A 183 2.22 -22.44 20.32
CA ARG A 183 3.63 -22.83 20.21
C ARG A 183 4.39 -22.04 19.14
N ARG A 184 3.78 -21.87 17.95
CA ARG A 184 4.47 -21.28 16.79
C ARG A 184 4.36 -19.77 16.73
N PHE A 185 3.35 -19.18 17.34
CA PHE A 185 3.07 -17.76 17.19
C PHE A 185 2.86 -17.00 18.51
N LEU A 186 1.91 -17.41 19.37
CA LEU A 186 1.53 -16.62 20.55
C LEU A 186 2.68 -16.56 21.57
N ASN A 187 3.24 -17.71 21.98
CA ASN A 187 4.33 -17.75 22.94
C ASN A 187 5.61 -17.06 22.42
N PRO A 188 6.09 -17.31 21.17
CA PRO A 188 7.23 -16.59 20.64
C PRO A 188 7.00 -15.07 20.54
N THR A 189 5.78 -14.64 20.22
CA THR A 189 5.44 -13.21 20.12
C THR A 189 5.44 -12.53 21.48
N LEU A 190 4.95 -13.22 22.50
CA LEU A 190 4.82 -12.68 23.86
C LEU A 190 6.15 -12.68 24.61
N TYR A 191 6.91 -13.79 24.55
CA TYR A 191 8.05 -14.03 25.43
C TYR A 191 9.42 -13.82 24.77
N ASN A 192 9.53 -13.86 23.44
CA ASN A 192 10.81 -13.70 22.78
C ASN A 192 10.99 -12.25 22.31
N LYS A 193 12.25 -11.78 22.27
CA LYS A 193 12.57 -10.50 21.67
C LYS A 193 12.27 -10.54 20.17
N GLN A 194 11.47 -9.61 19.72
CA GLN A 194 11.05 -9.46 18.31
C GLN A 194 11.54 -8.13 17.76
N GLY A 195 12.42 -8.15 16.74
CA GLY A 195 12.99 -6.94 16.17
C GLY A 195 11.96 -6.03 15.49
N TRP A 196 10.85 -6.57 15.01
CA TRP A 196 9.77 -5.78 14.40
C TRP A 196 9.00 -4.92 15.43
N LYS A 197 9.05 -5.24 16.73
CA LYS A 197 8.47 -4.43 17.80
C LYS A 197 9.22 -3.11 18.05
N ASP A 198 10.47 -3.04 17.61
CA ASP A 198 11.30 -1.84 17.76
C ASP A 198 11.15 -0.86 16.57
N ASN A 199 10.37 -1.20 15.55
CA ASN A 199 10.22 -0.45 14.31
C ASN A 199 8.76 -0.06 14.04
N ALA A 200 8.55 1.15 13.51
CA ALA A 200 7.24 1.67 13.14
C ALA A 200 6.96 1.53 11.63
N ASN A 201 7.14 0.34 11.08
CA ASN A 201 6.85 0.02 9.68
C ASN A 201 5.68 -0.97 9.55
N ASN A 202 5.37 -1.39 8.35
CA ASN A 202 4.28 -2.33 8.08
C ASN A 202 4.37 -3.65 8.88
N TRP A 203 5.56 -4.14 9.21
CA TRP A 203 5.74 -5.35 10.03
C TRP A 203 5.09 -5.21 11.40
N ASN A 204 5.28 -4.06 12.05
CA ASN A 204 4.74 -3.81 13.37
C ASN A 204 3.22 -3.99 13.38
N THR A 205 2.50 -3.20 12.58
CA THR A 205 1.03 -3.23 12.61
C THR A 205 0.43 -4.50 12.00
N TRP A 206 1.05 -5.06 10.98
CA TRP A 206 0.57 -6.27 10.35
C TRP A 206 0.68 -7.49 11.27
N ILE A 207 1.82 -7.69 11.92
CA ILE A 207 1.98 -8.78 12.88
C ILE A 207 1.10 -8.53 14.11
N THR A 208 1.05 -7.29 14.61
CA THR A 208 0.25 -6.92 15.78
C THR A 208 -1.24 -7.16 15.55
N SER A 209 -1.80 -6.87 14.36
CA SER A 209 -3.22 -7.13 14.09
C SER A 209 -3.54 -8.63 14.10
N ASN A 210 -2.71 -9.43 13.45
CA ASN A 210 -2.87 -10.88 13.46
C ASN A 210 -2.63 -11.49 14.86
N TRP A 211 -1.70 -10.91 15.64
CA TRP A 211 -1.48 -11.32 17.03
C TRP A 211 -2.72 -11.06 17.88
N LEU A 212 -3.30 -9.86 17.77
CA LEU A 212 -4.54 -9.52 18.47
C LEU A 212 -5.69 -10.45 18.09
N GLU A 213 -5.85 -10.79 16.81
CA GLU A 213 -6.86 -11.76 16.36
C GLU A 213 -6.65 -13.12 17.02
N CYS A 214 -5.45 -13.65 17.03
CA CYS A 214 -5.15 -14.93 17.68
C CYS A 214 -5.38 -14.89 19.20
N VAL A 215 -4.97 -13.80 19.88
CA VAL A 215 -5.22 -13.61 21.33
C VAL A 215 -6.73 -13.60 21.61
N MET A 216 -7.48 -12.87 20.80
CA MET A 216 -8.93 -12.75 20.95
C MET A 216 -9.67 -14.08 20.76
N LEU A 217 -9.20 -14.92 19.83
CA LEU A 217 -9.91 -16.12 19.40
C LEU A 217 -9.42 -17.39 20.11
N CYS A 218 -8.15 -17.44 20.53
CA CYS A 218 -7.51 -18.67 21.00
C CYS A 218 -7.06 -18.60 22.48
N GLU A 219 -6.71 -17.39 23.02
CA GLU A 219 -6.14 -17.33 24.37
C GLU A 219 -7.24 -17.45 25.42
N LYS A 220 -7.15 -18.51 26.23
CA LYS A 220 -8.11 -18.82 27.33
C LYS A 220 -7.61 -18.33 28.70
N ASP A 221 -6.30 -18.15 28.87
CA ASP A 221 -5.72 -17.63 30.11
C ASP A 221 -5.87 -16.11 30.16
N THR A 222 -6.64 -15.63 31.12
CA THR A 222 -6.93 -14.20 31.29
C THR A 222 -5.66 -13.37 31.51
N LYS A 223 -4.66 -13.89 32.25
CA LYS A 223 -3.41 -13.19 32.53
C LYS A 223 -2.59 -13.04 31.26
N LYS A 224 -2.41 -14.13 30.50
CA LYS A 224 -1.72 -14.09 29.20
C LYS A 224 -2.44 -13.17 28.21
N CYS A 225 -3.77 -13.21 28.19
CA CYS A 225 -4.58 -12.32 27.36
C CYS A 225 -4.33 -10.84 27.71
N ASP A 226 -4.35 -10.46 28.99
CA ASP A 226 -4.12 -9.08 29.41
C ASP A 226 -2.67 -8.63 29.16
N GLU A 227 -1.68 -9.51 29.35
CA GLU A 227 -0.28 -9.26 28.99
C GLU A 227 -0.13 -9.03 27.48
N ALA A 228 -0.71 -9.89 26.65
CA ALA A 228 -0.69 -9.76 25.20
C ALA A 228 -1.37 -8.47 24.72
N ILE A 229 -2.56 -8.14 25.24
CA ILE A 229 -3.27 -6.88 24.92
C ILE A 229 -2.43 -5.66 25.33
N SER A 230 -1.73 -5.73 26.46
CA SER A 230 -0.82 -4.67 26.87
C SER A 230 0.33 -4.50 25.86
N GLY A 231 0.93 -5.60 25.40
CA GLY A 231 1.94 -5.62 24.34
C GLY A 231 1.41 -5.05 23.02
N VAL A 232 0.26 -5.52 22.55
CA VAL A 232 -0.44 -4.99 21.36
C VAL A 232 -0.59 -3.45 21.44
N LYS A 233 -1.08 -2.96 22.58
CA LYS A 233 -1.24 -1.50 22.77
C LYS A 233 0.09 -0.74 22.79
N ALA A 234 1.17 -1.36 23.29
CA ALA A 234 2.50 -0.76 23.26
C ALA A 234 3.03 -0.66 21.82
N ASP A 235 2.90 -1.73 21.03
CA ASP A 235 3.30 -1.77 19.63
C ASP A 235 2.52 -0.73 18.79
N LEU A 236 1.21 -0.64 18.99
CA LEU A 236 0.37 0.36 18.31
C LEU A 236 0.72 1.80 18.71
N ARG A 237 1.05 2.06 19.99
CA ARG A 237 1.50 3.40 20.42
C ARG A 237 2.84 3.78 19.81
N LEU A 238 3.77 2.84 19.68
CA LEU A 238 5.04 3.07 18.99
C LEU A 238 4.77 3.46 17.53
N PHE A 239 4.00 2.67 16.81
CA PHE A 239 3.66 2.94 15.42
C PHE A 239 2.98 4.31 15.27
N LEU A 240 1.96 4.59 16.10
CA LEU A 240 1.24 5.85 16.06
C LEU A 240 2.12 7.07 16.34
N ARG A 241 3.12 6.94 17.21
CA ARG A 241 4.06 8.02 17.52
C ARG A 241 4.95 8.36 16.33
N GLU A 242 5.49 7.34 15.65
CA GLU A 242 6.48 7.50 14.59
C GLU A 242 5.85 7.76 13.20
N TYR A 243 4.62 7.29 12.98
CA TYR A 243 3.93 7.45 11.69
C TYR A 243 3.63 8.93 11.41
N PRO A 244 3.66 9.40 10.15
CA PRO A 244 3.35 10.79 9.80
C PRO A 244 1.95 11.25 10.24
N ASP A 245 1.83 12.49 10.76
CA ASP A 245 0.53 13.03 11.24
C ASP A 245 -0.47 13.26 10.10
N ASP A 246 0.03 13.46 8.89
CA ASP A 246 -0.77 13.59 7.67
C ASP A 246 -1.30 12.23 7.15
N GLY A 247 -0.94 11.14 7.79
CA GLY A 247 -1.36 9.79 7.42
C GLY A 247 -0.64 9.21 6.20
N GLY A 248 0.41 9.87 5.69
CA GLY A 248 1.19 9.41 4.55
C GLY A 248 1.89 8.08 4.81
N CYS A 249 1.76 7.13 3.89
CA CYS A 249 2.48 5.86 3.95
C CYS A 249 3.81 5.99 3.21
N GLU A 250 4.93 6.05 3.93
CA GLU A 250 6.28 6.18 3.34
C GLU A 250 6.61 5.05 2.37
N GLU A 251 6.05 3.88 2.60
CA GLU A 251 6.27 2.67 1.81
C GLU A 251 5.44 2.65 0.50
N GLY A 252 4.51 3.59 0.35
CA GLY A 252 3.63 3.74 -0.81
C GLY A 252 2.29 3.01 -0.68
N VAL A 253 1.45 3.17 -1.71
CA VAL A 253 0.05 2.68 -1.73
C VAL A 253 -0.09 1.16 -1.63
N ASP A 254 0.90 0.40 -2.10
CA ASP A 254 0.88 -1.07 -2.05
C ASP A 254 1.02 -1.61 -0.60
N TYR A 255 1.57 -0.80 0.31
CA TYR A 255 1.78 -1.16 1.72
C TYR A 255 0.73 -0.58 2.67
N TRP A 256 -0.14 0.31 2.18
CA TRP A 256 -1.18 0.94 2.98
C TRP A 256 -2.03 -0.07 3.77
N ASP A 257 -2.43 -1.17 3.13
CA ASP A 257 -3.28 -2.20 3.74
C ASP A 257 -2.57 -3.03 4.82
N ARG A 258 -1.24 -2.99 4.85
CA ARG A 258 -0.39 -3.65 5.85
C ARG A 258 0.11 -2.69 6.94
N ALA A 259 0.12 -1.38 6.66
CA ALA A 259 0.53 -0.33 7.59
C ALA A 259 -0.70 0.28 8.28
N GLY A 260 -1.20 1.42 7.78
CA GLY A 260 -2.30 2.16 8.39
C GLY A 260 -3.61 1.36 8.52
N ALA A 261 -3.93 0.50 7.55
CA ALA A 261 -5.14 -0.32 7.62
C ALA A 261 -5.04 -1.46 8.64
N SER A 262 -3.86 -2.07 8.85
CA SER A 262 -3.65 -3.04 9.94
C SER A 262 -3.68 -2.39 11.32
N PHE A 263 -3.21 -1.13 11.42
CA PHE A 263 -3.41 -0.34 12.65
C PHE A 263 -4.91 -0.18 12.96
N PHE A 264 -5.69 0.23 11.96
CA PHE A 264 -7.14 0.36 12.11
C PHE A 264 -7.81 -0.97 12.49
N GLU A 265 -7.41 -2.07 11.86
CA GLU A 265 -7.91 -3.41 12.16
C GLU A 265 -7.72 -3.75 13.64
N SER A 266 -6.53 -3.48 14.19
CA SER A 266 -6.25 -3.66 15.62
C SER A 266 -7.12 -2.73 16.49
N LEU A 267 -7.31 -1.48 16.08
CA LEU A 267 -8.18 -0.53 16.79
C LEU A 267 -9.61 -1.05 16.84
N TYR A 268 -10.14 -1.53 15.70
CA TYR A 268 -11.49 -2.08 15.60
C TYR A 268 -11.70 -3.27 16.53
N PHE A 269 -10.78 -4.22 16.54
CA PHE A 269 -10.90 -5.41 17.40
C PHE A 269 -10.70 -5.09 18.88
N LEU A 270 -9.81 -4.18 19.24
CA LEU A 270 -9.69 -3.71 20.63
C LEU A 270 -10.98 -3.06 21.13
N ASP A 271 -11.64 -2.26 20.31
CA ASP A 271 -12.93 -1.66 20.65
C ASP A 271 -14.03 -2.71 20.80
N ALA A 272 -14.06 -3.68 19.88
CA ALA A 272 -15.03 -4.79 19.92
C ALA A 272 -14.85 -5.69 21.16
N MET A 273 -13.59 -5.84 21.65
CA MET A 273 -13.27 -6.56 22.89
C MET A 273 -13.58 -5.75 24.17
N GLY A 274 -14.01 -4.50 24.07
CA GLY A 274 -14.16 -3.61 25.23
C GLY A 274 -12.81 -3.22 25.88
N LYS A 275 -11.72 -3.35 25.14
CA LYS A 275 -10.34 -3.03 25.58
C LYS A 275 -9.75 -1.87 24.75
N PRO A 276 -10.42 -0.73 24.57
CA PRO A 276 -10.05 0.30 23.60
C PRO A 276 -8.62 0.83 23.78
N LEU A 277 -7.99 1.17 22.66
CA LEU A 277 -6.81 2.00 22.65
C LEU A 277 -7.26 3.46 22.84
N LYS A 278 -7.05 4.01 24.03
CA LYS A 278 -7.41 5.42 24.29
C LYS A 278 -6.57 6.34 23.42
N LEU A 279 -7.22 7.06 22.52
CA LEU A 279 -6.63 8.02 21.59
C LEU A 279 -7.11 9.43 21.94
N SER A 280 -6.22 10.44 21.87
CA SER A 280 -6.62 11.84 21.83
C SER A 280 -7.32 12.15 20.51
N GLU A 281 -7.99 13.29 20.41
CA GLU A 281 -8.62 13.77 19.18
C GLU A 281 -7.61 13.85 18.04
N GLN A 282 -6.45 14.49 18.26
CA GLN A 282 -5.36 14.57 17.29
C GLN A 282 -4.87 13.19 16.82
N GLN A 283 -4.74 12.24 17.74
CA GLN A 283 -4.37 10.86 17.38
C GLN A 283 -5.46 10.17 16.56
N ARG A 284 -6.72 10.43 16.88
CA ARG A 284 -7.85 9.91 16.12
C ARG A 284 -7.89 10.47 14.70
N ASP A 285 -7.62 11.78 14.55
CA ASP A 285 -7.50 12.44 13.23
C ASP A 285 -6.33 11.84 12.43
N LYS A 286 -5.19 11.61 13.07
CA LYS A 286 -4.05 10.93 12.43
C LYS A 286 -4.42 9.54 11.92
N VAL A 287 -5.13 8.74 12.69
CA VAL A 287 -5.62 7.42 12.24
C VAL A 287 -6.60 7.57 11.08
N HIS A 288 -7.51 8.55 11.13
CA HIS A 288 -8.41 8.83 10.01
C HIS A 288 -7.64 9.22 8.74
N ASN A 289 -6.60 10.06 8.87
CA ASN A 289 -5.72 10.42 7.76
C ASN A 289 -4.99 9.20 7.18
N MET A 290 -4.54 8.24 8.01
CA MET A 290 -4.01 6.96 7.51
C MET A 290 -5.01 6.26 6.59
N GLY A 291 -6.30 6.26 6.96
CA GLY A 291 -7.36 5.68 6.13
C GLY A 291 -7.53 6.41 4.80
N ARG A 292 -7.49 7.75 4.84
CA ARG A 292 -7.69 8.60 3.65
C ARG A 292 -6.52 8.58 2.67
N PHE A 293 -5.33 8.17 3.09
CA PHE A 293 -4.16 8.13 2.21
C PHE A 293 -4.43 7.41 0.89
N ILE A 294 -5.10 6.24 0.93
CA ILE A 294 -5.38 5.48 -0.30
C ILE A 294 -6.34 6.22 -1.24
N THR A 295 -7.28 7.02 -0.73
CA THR A 295 -8.18 7.83 -1.54
C THR A 295 -7.49 9.07 -2.10
N ASN A 296 -6.55 9.65 -1.34
CA ASN A 296 -5.82 10.85 -1.72
C ASN A 296 -4.74 10.57 -2.78
N MET A 297 -4.19 9.34 -2.79
CA MET A 297 -3.22 8.90 -3.80
C MET A 297 -3.87 8.32 -5.07
N HIS A 298 -5.19 8.27 -5.14
CA HIS A 298 -5.91 7.75 -6.30
C HIS A 298 -5.89 8.73 -7.48
N ILE A 299 -5.63 8.22 -8.69
CA ILE A 299 -5.62 9.00 -9.94
C ILE A 299 -6.89 8.71 -10.74
N LYS A 300 -7.01 7.48 -11.22
CA LYS A 300 -8.14 7.00 -12.01
C LYS A 300 -8.16 5.48 -12.07
N ASP A 301 -9.35 4.87 -11.94
CA ASP A 301 -9.54 3.42 -12.00
C ASP A 301 -8.66 2.64 -10.99
N LEU A 302 -7.59 2.03 -11.47
CA LEU A 302 -6.57 1.35 -10.67
C LEU A 302 -5.24 2.11 -10.63
N SER A 303 -5.17 3.29 -11.25
CA SER A 303 -3.96 4.10 -11.28
C SER A 303 -3.83 4.91 -10.01
N PHE A 304 -2.66 4.85 -9.41
CA PHE A 304 -2.31 5.53 -8.17
C PHE A 304 -0.97 6.23 -8.29
N VAL A 305 -0.74 7.20 -7.42
CA VAL A 305 0.60 7.74 -7.17
C VAL A 305 1.47 6.61 -6.65
N ASN A 306 2.56 6.32 -7.34
CA ASN A 306 3.37 5.13 -7.12
C ASN A 306 4.81 5.42 -6.71
N PHE A 307 5.02 6.46 -5.90
CA PHE A 307 6.32 6.69 -5.27
C PHE A 307 6.69 5.55 -4.33
N SER A 308 7.98 5.37 -4.09
CA SER A 308 8.53 4.27 -3.28
C SER A 308 8.27 2.89 -3.92
N ASP A 309 8.24 1.82 -3.13
CA ASP A 309 7.99 0.46 -3.62
C ASP A 309 6.50 0.21 -3.95
N ALA A 310 5.85 1.14 -4.66
CA ALA A 310 4.47 1.00 -5.09
C ALA A 310 4.34 0.70 -6.59
N LYS A 311 3.27 0.03 -6.96
CA LYS A 311 2.87 -0.18 -8.35
C LYS A 311 2.00 0.98 -8.82
N SER A 312 2.13 1.36 -10.10
CA SER A 312 1.25 2.36 -10.73
C SER A 312 -0.22 1.91 -10.80
N LYS A 313 -0.47 0.62 -10.72
CA LYS A 313 -1.82 0.04 -10.69
C LYS A 313 -1.98 -0.79 -9.42
N CYS A 314 -2.77 -0.28 -8.50
CA CYS A 314 -3.12 -0.91 -7.24
C CYS A 314 -4.62 -1.20 -7.22
N LEU A 315 -5.01 -2.32 -6.62
CA LEU A 315 -6.41 -2.61 -6.30
C LEU A 315 -6.55 -2.60 -4.78
N PRO A 316 -7.12 -1.52 -4.21
CA PRO A 316 -7.29 -1.41 -2.78
C PRO A 316 -8.10 -2.56 -2.20
N ASN A 317 -7.69 -3.02 -1.03
CA ASN A 317 -8.40 -4.07 -0.30
C ASN A 317 -9.70 -3.50 0.31
N ILE A 318 -10.82 -3.73 -0.38
CA ILE A 318 -12.14 -3.24 0.07
C ILE A 318 -12.58 -3.84 1.40
N ASN A 319 -12.00 -4.99 1.78
CA ASN A 319 -12.31 -5.73 3.00
C ASN A 319 -11.88 -4.98 4.27
N ILE A 320 -10.95 -4.04 4.11
CA ILE A 320 -10.54 -3.15 5.18
C ILE A 320 -10.88 -1.69 4.90
N LEU A 321 -10.87 -1.26 3.62
CA LEU A 321 -11.21 0.11 3.22
C LEU A 321 -12.64 0.49 3.62
N PHE A 322 -13.62 -0.39 3.36
CA PHE A 322 -15.01 -0.12 3.70
C PHE A 322 -15.25 -0.07 5.22
N PRO A 323 -14.81 -1.06 6.02
CA PRO A 323 -14.90 -1.00 7.48
C PRO A 323 -14.21 0.24 8.06
N PHE A 324 -13.06 0.63 7.53
CA PHE A 324 -12.34 1.81 7.96
C PHE A 324 -13.16 3.09 7.72
N GLY A 325 -13.69 3.25 6.50
CA GLY A 325 -14.58 4.36 6.16
C GLY A 325 -15.84 4.41 7.02
N LEU A 326 -16.46 3.25 7.26
CA LEU A 326 -17.66 3.15 8.10
C LEU A 326 -17.39 3.56 9.56
N TYR A 327 -16.27 3.12 10.14
CA TYR A 327 -15.88 3.44 11.51
C TYR A 327 -15.65 4.94 11.71
N PHE A 328 -15.00 5.61 10.75
CA PHE A 328 -14.76 7.06 10.79
C PHE A 328 -15.88 7.89 10.15
N LYS A 329 -16.93 7.25 9.60
CA LYS A 329 -18.02 7.90 8.85
C LYS A 329 -17.52 8.71 7.66
N ASP A 330 -16.46 8.21 7.00
CA ASP A 330 -15.88 8.82 5.81
C ASP A 330 -16.57 8.30 4.54
N ASN A 331 -17.43 9.13 3.98
CA ASN A 331 -18.18 8.77 2.78
C ASN A 331 -17.27 8.52 1.58
N THR A 332 -16.15 9.23 1.44
CA THR A 332 -15.22 9.07 0.32
C THR A 332 -14.61 7.67 0.31
N MET A 333 -14.18 7.18 1.47
CA MET A 333 -13.64 5.83 1.62
C MET A 333 -14.71 4.77 1.35
N MET A 334 -15.92 4.95 1.92
CA MET A 334 -17.03 4.01 1.72
C MET A 334 -17.49 3.96 0.26
N GLU A 335 -17.69 5.12 -0.37
CA GLU A 335 -18.11 5.23 -1.77
C GLU A 335 -17.05 4.65 -2.73
N PHE A 336 -15.75 4.81 -2.41
CA PHE A 336 -14.68 4.22 -3.20
C PHE A 336 -14.66 2.69 -3.08
N ALA A 337 -14.79 2.14 -1.89
CA ALA A 337 -14.92 0.69 -1.72
C ALA A 337 -16.14 0.13 -2.47
N ALA A 338 -17.28 0.84 -2.41
CA ALA A 338 -18.48 0.48 -3.18
C ALA A 338 -18.27 0.60 -4.71
N PHE A 339 -17.47 1.58 -5.18
CA PHE A 339 -17.09 1.71 -6.58
C PHE A 339 -16.29 0.48 -7.05
N ILE A 340 -15.28 0.07 -6.29
CA ILE A 340 -14.47 -1.12 -6.59
C ILE A 340 -15.35 -2.37 -6.56
N ALA A 341 -16.18 -2.53 -5.51
CA ALA A 341 -17.09 -3.67 -5.38
C ALA A 341 -18.04 -3.79 -6.58
N LYS A 342 -18.60 -2.68 -7.06
CA LYS A 342 -19.47 -2.63 -8.24
C LYS A 342 -18.70 -2.93 -9.52
N LYS A 343 -17.56 -2.27 -9.72
CA LYS A 343 -16.72 -2.41 -10.94
C LYS A 343 -16.27 -3.85 -11.15
N TYR A 344 -15.94 -4.55 -10.08
CA TYR A 344 -15.46 -5.93 -10.11
C TYR A 344 -16.52 -6.96 -9.72
N ASN A 345 -17.81 -6.58 -9.74
CA ASN A 345 -18.94 -7.46 -9.45
C ASN A 345 -18.83 -8.23 -8.13
N TYR A 346 -18.21 -7.65 -7.09
CA TYR A 346 -17.94 -8.32 -5.83
C TYR A 346 -19.21 -8.88 -5.19
N LEU A 347 -20.33 -8.14 -5.22
CA LEU A 347 -21.61 -8.55 -4.61
C LEU A 347 -22.26 -9.77 -5.29
N SER A 348 -21.75 -10.19 -6.43
CA SER A 348 -22.25 -11.39 -7.15
C SER A 348 -21.16 -12.41 -7.42
N LYS A 349 -19.91 -11.96 -7.61
CA LYS A 349 -18.78 -12.80 -8.02
C LYS A 349 -17.48 -12.34 -7.34
N PRO A 350 -17.33 -12.53 -6.02
CA PRO A 350 -16.13 -12.13 -5.29
C PRO A 350 -14.85 -12.75 -5.85
N SER A 351 -14.93 -13.96 -6.43
CA SER A 351 -13.79 -14.62 -7.09
C SER A 351 -13.14 -13.79 -8.18
N TYR A 352 -13.90 -12.93 -8.85
CA TYR A 352 -13.36 -12.06 -9.90
C TYR A 352 -12.43 -10.99 -9.33
N LEU A 353 -12.78 -10.40 -8.19
CA LEU A 353 -11.91 -9.47 -7.48
C LEU A 353 -10.63 -10.17 -7.00
N PHE A 354 -10.76 -11.36 -6.41
CA PHE A 354 -9.63 -12.14 -5.92
C PHE A 354 -8.65 -12.58 -7.02
N GLN A 355 -9.16 -12.89 -8.21
CA GLN A 355 -8.31 -13.19 -9.38
C GLN A 355 -7.50 -11.97 -9.83
N ARG A 356 -8.06 -10.76 -9.70
CA ARG A 356 -7.37 -9.52 -10.07
C ARG A 356 -6.25 -9.15 -9.11
N THR A 357 -6.43 -9.38 -7.82
CA THR A 357 -5.38 -9.15 -6.82
C THR A 357 -4.27 -10.19 -6.86
N GLY A 358 -4.57 -11.37 -7.42
CA GLY A 358 -3.70 -12.55 -7.34
C GLY A 358 -3.66 -13.19 -5.94
N ASN A 359 -4.13 -12.49 -4.93
CA ASN A 359 -4.17 -12.91 -3.53
C ASN A 359 -5.61 -13.03 -3.04
N TYR A 360 -5.80 -13.90 -2.07
CA TYR A 360 -7.02 -13.94 -1.27
C TYR A 360 -6.89 -12.97 -0.11
N PRO A 361 -7.97 -12.28 0.29
CA PRO A 361 -7.94 -11.47 1.50
C PRO A 361 -7.73 -12.36 2.72
N PRO A 362 -7.11 -11.83 3.81
CA PRO A 362 -7.11 -12.50 5.09
C PRO A 362 -8.53 -12.88 5.51
N LEU A 363 -8.70 -14.07 6.08
CA LEU A 363 -10.03 -14.61 6.40
C LEU A 363 -10.82 -13.68 7.33
N GLY A 364 -10.17 -13.13 8.37
CA GLY A 364 -10.80 -12.17 9.29
C GLY A 364 -11.32 -10.92 8.59
N ARG A 365 -10.56 -10.34 7.66
CA ARG A 365 -10.99 -9.16 6.87
C ARG A 365 -12.17 -9.49 5.95
N GLU A 366 -12.18 -10.67 5.35
CA GLU A 366 -13.31 -11.09 4.50
C GLU A 366 -14.58 -11.23 5.34
N LEU A 367 -14.50 -11.85 6.50
CA LEU A 367 -15.62 -11.98 7.44
C LEU A 367 -16.07 -10.60 7.94
N LEU A 368 -15.13 -9.68 8.20
CA LEU A 368 -15.43 -8.32 8.63
C LEU A 368 -16.27 -7.58 7.58
N LEU A 369 -15.84 -7.56 6.32
CA LEU A 369 -16.60 -6.91 5.26
C LEU A 369 -17.97 -7.57 5.06
N LEU A 370 -18.02 -8.89 5.08
CA LEU A 370 -19.29 -9.62 4.92
C LEU A 370 -20.27 -9.35 6.05
N SER A 371 -19.79 -9.07 7.27
CA SER A 371 -20.66 -8.65 8.38
C SER A 371 -21.31 -7.28 8.14
N MET A 372 -20.74 -6.48 7.23
CA MET A 372 -21.20 -5.13 6.83
C MET A 372 -21.75 -5.10 5.39
N ILE A 373 -22.12 -6.27 4.83
CA ILE A 373 -22.49 -6.38 3.41
C ILE A 373 -23.75 -5.58 3.05
N LYS A 374 -24.65 -5.36 4.00
CA LYS A 374 -25.86 -4.56 3.79
C LYS A 374 -25.52 -3.09 3.61
N GLU A 375 -24.61 -2.60 4.44
CA GLU A 375 -24.10 -1.23 4.43
C GLU A 375 -23.35 -0.98 3.13
N LEU A 376 -22.43 -1.87 2.73
CA LEU A 376 -21.71 -1.80 1.45
C LEU A 376 -22.69 -1.76 0.26
N LYS A 377 -23.71 -2.62 0.27
CA LYS A 377 -24.72 -2.66 -0.80
C LYS A 377 -25.56 -1.38 -0.87
N GLY A 378 -25.83 -0.74 0.27
CA GLY A 378 -26.58 0.51 0.38
C GLY A 378 -25.76 1.76 0.06
N THR A 379 -24.43 1.66 0.00
CA THR A 379 -23.54 2.78 -0.21
C THR A 379 -23.52 3.21 -1.68
N LYS A 380 -23.55 4.53 -1.91
CA LYS A 380 -23.37 5.10 -3.24
C LYS A 380 -21.97 4.72 -3.78
N SER A 381 -21.93 4.32 -5.05
CA SER A 381 -20.69 3.98 -5.75
C SER A 381 -20.13 5.23 -6.41
N ALA A 382 -18.98 5.73 -5.93
CA ALA A 382 -18.29 6.86 -6.53
C ALA A 382 -16.77 6.68 -6.46
N GLU A 383 -16.10 7.12 -7.51
CA GLU A 383 -14.64 7.15 -7.59
C GLU A 383 -14.13 8.44 -6.95
N PRO A 384 -13.14 8.40 -6.03
CA PRO A 384 -12.61 9.60 -5.42
C PRO A 384 -11.89 10.46 -6.46
N ARG A 385 -11.94 11.77 -6.27
CA ARG A 385 -11.18 12.72 -7.06
C ARG A 385 -10.57 13.77 -6.14
N VAL A 386 -9.26 13.79 -6.10
CA VAL A 386 -8.50 14.79 -5.38
C VAL A 386 -8.25 15.98 -6.31
N ILE A 387 -8.62 17.17 -5.90
CA ILE A 387 -8.34 18.40 -6.63
C ILE A 387 -7.03 18.99 -6.17
N ASP A 388 -6.85 19.12 -4.86
CA ASP A 388 -5.62 19.54 -4.21
C ASP A 388 -5.48 18.82 -2.89
N ASP A 389 -4.31 18.28 -2.63
CA ASP A 389 -3.91 17.76 -1.33
C ASP A 389 -2.41 17.94 -1.14
N PHE A 390 -2.00 18.17 0.09
CA PHE A 390 -0.61 18.25 0.48
C PHE A 390 -0.36 17.56 1.81
N LEU A 391 0.30 16.43 1.75
CA LEU A 391 0.77 15.70 2.92
C LEU A 391 2.05 16.38 3.43
N ALA A 392 1.91 17.23 4.44
CA ALA A 392 2.98 18.13 4.86
C ALA A 392 4.18 17.42 5.51
N ASN A 393 3.93 16.33 6.26
CA ASN A 393 5.00 15.52 6.87
C ASN A 393 5.69 14.64 5.84
N SER A 394 4.91 14.00 4.97
CA SER A 394 5.42 13.15 3.88
C SER A 394 5.92 13.96 2.68
N GLN A 395 5.61 15.26 2.65
CA GLN A 395 5.96 16.20 1.58
C GLN A 395 5.49 15.75 0.20
N ILE A 396 4.26 15.25 0.12
CA ILE A 396 3.63 14.80 -1.13
C ILE A 396 2.51 15.76 -1.51
N MET A 397 2.63 16.39 -2.68
CA MET A 397 1.58 17.17 -3.31
C MET A 397 0.83 16.30 -4.31
N VAL A 398 -0.50 16.43 -4.31
CA VAL A 398 -1.39 15.92 -5.36
C VAL A 398 -2.26 17.06 -5.85
N ALA A 399 -2.32 17.27 -7.17
CA ALA A 399 -3.15 18.30 -7.77
C ALA A 399 -3.80 17.82 -9.07
N SER A 400 -5.05 18.21 -9.32
CA SER A 400 -5.72 17.93 -10.58
C SER A 400 -6.50 19.13 -11.13
N THR A 401 -6.80 19.08 -12.43
CA THR A 401 -7.67 20.03 -13.08
C THR A 401 -9.08 19.92 -12.52
N MET A 402 -9.74 21.05 -12.26
CA MET A 402 -11.13 21.10 -11.82
C MET A 402 -12.06 20.37 -12.80
N PRO A 403 -13.04 19.60 -12.32
CA PRO A 403 -13.99 18.93 -13.19
C PRO A 403 -14.81 19.95 -13.95
N SER A 404 -14.76 19.89 -15.28
CA SER A 404 -15.65 20.69 -16.14
C SER A 404 -16.01 19.90 -17.38
N LYS A 405 -17.28 19.96 -17.79
CA LYS A 405 -17.73 19.36 -19.06
C LYS A 405 -17.05 19.96 -20.30
N SER A 406 -16.45 21.15 -20.15
CA SER A 406 -15.76 21.87 -21.23
C SER A 406 -14.25 21.63 -21.26
N VAL A 407 -13.64 21.07 -20.21
CA VAL A 407 -12.19 20.83 -20.16
C VAL A 407 -11.86 19.58 -20.96
N LYS A 408 -11.32 19.78 -22.15
CA LYS A 408 -10.87 18.70 -23.05
C LYS A 408 -9.50 18.14 -22.68
N ASN A 409 -8.73 18.88 -21.89
CA ASN A 409 -7.37 18.50 -21.44
C ASN A 409 -7.37 18.53 -19.91
N SER A 410 -7.47 17.37 -19.26
CA SER A 410 -7.39 17.26 -17.82
C SER A 410 -6.00 16.82 -17.40
N TRP A 411 -5.48 17.42 -16.33
CA TRP A 411 -4.20 17.10 -15.76
C TRP A 411 -4.33 16.52 -14.36
N PHE A 412 -3.44 15.61 -14.04
CA PHE A 412 -3.15 15.17 -12.68
C PHE A 412 -1.64 15.25 -12.50
N VAL A 413 -1.22 15.79 -11.36
CA VAL A 413 0.19 15.95 -10.98
C VAL A 413 0.35 15.48 -9.55
N ALA A 414 1.38 14.68 -9.30
CA ALA A 414 1.87 14.45 -7.94
C ALA A 414 3.37 14.72 -7.88
N ALA A 415 3.84 15.23 -6.75
CA ALA A 415 5.25 15.54 -6.51
C ALA A 415 5.65 15.13 -5.10
N LYS A 416 6.90 14.68 -4.93
CA LYS A 416 7.44 14.18 -3.67
C LYS A 416 8.68 14.98 -3.26
N GLY A 417 8.74 15.40 -2.00
CA GLY A 417 9.94 15.85 -1.31
C GLY A 417 10.55 14.73 -0.47
N GLY A 418 10.41 14.77 0.84
CA GLY A 418 10.83 13.74 1.77
C GLY A 418 12.34 13.57 1.88
N ASN A 419 12.79 12.33 2.11
CA ASN A 419 14.21 12.00 2.26
C ASN A 419 14.55 10.63 1.69
N ASN A 420 15.83 10.41 1.37
CA ASN A 420 16.33 9.15 0.82
C ASN A 420 16.61 8.07 1.88
N GLY A 421 15.93 8.08 3.01
CA GLY A 421 16.07 7.12 4.10
C GLY A 421 14.73 6.69 4.69
N GLU A 422 13.63 6.94 3.98
CA GLU A 422 12.30 6.43 4.30
C GLU A 422 12.25 4.91 4.11
N SER A 423 11.27 4.26 4.72
CA SER A 423 11.06 2.83 4.50
C SER A 423 10.69 2.58 3.04
N HIS A 424 11.28 1.56 2.41
CA HIS A 424 11.06 1.23 0.99
C HIS A 424 11.36 2.36 0.00
N ASN A 425 12.23 3.32 0.36
CA ASN A 425 12.50 4.50 -0.46
C ASN A 425 13.29 4.18 -1.74
N HIS A 426 13.17 5.11 -2.69
CA HIS A 426 14.08 5.30 -3.83
C HIS A 426 14.89 6.59 -3.63
N ASN A 427 16.00 6.77 -4.35
CA ASN A 427 16.75 8.03 -4.35
C ASN A 427 16.08 9.03 -5.30
N ASP A 428 14.96 9.60 -4.87
CA ASP A 428 14.01 10.31 -5.73
C ASP A 428 13.46 11.61 -5.14
N VAL A 429 14.18 12.26 -4.25
CA VAL A 429 13.79 13.55 -3.66
C VAL A 429 13.59 14.61 -4.75
N GLY A 430 12.39 15.19 -4.83
CA GLY A 430 11.99 16.13 -5.87
C GLY A 430 11.34 15.49 -7.09
N ASN A 431 11.03 14.19 -7.04
CA ASN A 431 10.37 13.46 -8.11
C ASN A 431 8.92 13.92 -8.32
N PHE A 432 8.39 13.72 -9.52
CA PHE A 432 7.01 14.04 -9.87
C PHE A 432 6.48 13.10 -10.95
N ILE A 433 5.15 12.95 -11.01
CA ILE A 433 4.44 12.22 -12.05
C ILE A 433 3.35 13.11 -12.66
N ILE A 434 3.06 12.91 -13.93
CA ILE A 434 2.04 13.67 -14.67
C ILE A 434 1.17 12.71 -15.46
N TYR A 435 -0.15 12.86 -15.31
CA TYR A 435 -1.15 12.22 -16.17
C TYR A 435 -1.92 13.28 -16.96
N HIS A 436 -2.23 12.97 -18.21
CA HIS A 436 -3.03 13.81 -19.08
C HIS A 436 -4.20 12.99 -19.63
N ASN A 437 -5.43 13.45 -19.41
CA ASN A 437 -6.66 12.73 -19.77
C ASN A 437 -6.65 11.29 -19.25
N ASP A 438 -6.33 11.14 -17.96
CA ASP A 438 -6.24 9.87 -17.23
C ASP A 438 -5.18 8.88 -17.75
N THR A 439 -4.30 9.31 -18.67
CA THR A 439 -3.22 8.52 -19.25
C THR A 439 -1.86 8.99 -18.72
N PRO A 440 -0.95 8.10 -18.32
CA PRO A 440 0.37 8.48 -17.83
C PRO A 440 1.19 9.16 -18.93
N VAL A 441 1.86 10.26 -18.59
CA VAL A 441 2.78 11.01 -19.47
C VAL A 441 4.19 10.93 -18.89
N ILE A 442 4.36 11.45 -17.68
CA ILE A 442 5.59 11.36 -16.89
C ILE A 442 5.33 10.42 -15.74
N ILE A 443 6.20 9.45 -15.57
CA ILE A 443 5.98 8.30 -14.70
C ILE A 443 7.08 8.13 -13.67
N ASP A 444 6.76 7.38 -12.63
CA ASP A 444 7.73 6.70 -11.77
C ASP A 444 7.73 5.20 -12.12
N LEU A 445 8.88 4.55 -12.12
CA LEU A 445 8.96 3.10 -12.38
C LEU A 445 8.22 2.29 -11.33
N GLY A 446 8.22 2.80 -10.09
CA GLY A 446 7.73 2.08 -8.94
C GLY A 446 8.58 0.85 -8.61
N ARG A 447 7.96 -0.14 -7.97
CA ARG A 447 8.70 -1.31 -7.50
C ARG A 447 8.97 -2.35 -8.58
N ASP A 448 10.06 -3.05 -8.37
CA ASP A 448 10.49 -4.24 -9.10
C ASP A 448 10.14 -5.55 -8.35
N THR A 449 10.49 -6.70 -8.93
CA THR A 449 10.44 -7.99 -8.25
C THR A 449 11.50 -8.04 -7.16
N TYR A 450 11.10 -8.46 -5.95
CA TYR A 450 12.01 -8.52 -4.83
C TYR A 450 13.00 -9.69 -4.96
N THR A 451 14.26 -9.36 -4.77
CA THR A 451 15.40 -10.28 -4.78
C THR A 451 16.21 -10.13 -3.50
N SER A 452 17.29 -10.88 -3.36
CA SER A 452 18.25 -10.71 -2.26
C SER A 452 18.93 -9.33 -2.23
N LEU A 453 18.92 -8.59 -3.34
CA LEU A 453 19.47 -7.22 -3.42
C LEU A 453 18.50 -6.18 -2.84
N THR A 454 17.20 -6.44 -2.88
CA THR A 454 16.16 -5.42 -2.61
C THR A 454 16.26 -4.79 -1.22
N PHE A 455 16.61 -5.57 -0.21
CA PHE A 455 16.72 -5.10 1.19
C PHE A 455 18.16 -5.13 1.73
N GLY A 456 19.15 -5.26 0.83
CA GLY A 456 20.56 -5.26 1.17
C GLY A 456 21.26 -3.93 0.92
N ASN A 457 22.56 -3.87 1.27
CA ASN A 457 23.40 -2.69 1.02
C ASN A 457 23.53 -2.31 -0.48
N ARG A 458 23.17 -3.24 -1.36
CA ARG A 458 23.22 -3.07 -2.82
C ARG A 458 21.86 -2.68 -3.43
N ARG A 459 20.88 -2.28 -2.60
CA ARG A 459 19.54 -1.85 -3.04
C ARG A 459 19.58 -0.80 -4.14
N TYR A 460 20.49 0.17 -4.00
CA TYR A 460 20.60 1.30 -4.93
C TYR A 460 21.45 1.00 -6.17
N GLU A 461 21.80 -0.27 -6.43
CA GLU A 461 22.24 -0.74 -7.74
C GLU A 461 21.06 -1.12 -8.64
N LEU A 462 19.88 -1.37 -8.04
CA LEU A 462 18.66 -1.64 -8.78
C LEU A 462 18.20 -0.40 -9.54
N MET A 463 17.88 -0.58 -10.82
CA MET A 463 17.53 0.50 -11.74
C MET A 463 16.42 1.40 -11.18
N ASN A 464 15.34 0.82 -10.69
CA ASN A 464 14.17 1.54 -10.18
C ASN A 464 14.43 2.32 -8.88
N ASN A 465 15.55 2.10 -8.20
CA ASN A 465 15.87 2.78 -6.95
C ASN A 465 16.88 3.93 -7.15
N ARG A 466 17.43 4.08 -8.37
CA ARG A 466 18.47 5.08 -8.70
C ARG A 466 17.85 6.36 -9.25
N SER A 467 18.41 7.50 -8.85
CA SER A 467 17.98 8.83 -9.31
C SER A 467 18.00 8.99 -10.84
N ALA A 468 18.93 8.32 -11.52
CA ALA A 468 19.01 8.36 -12.98
C ALA A 468 17.75 7.80 -13.69
N TYR A 469 16.88 7.12 -12.96
CA TYR A 469 15.61 6.55 -13.47
C TYR A 469 14.38 7.13 -12.78
N HIS A 470 14.54 8.34 -12.19
CA HIS A 470 13.46 9.17 -11.67
C HIS A 470 13.46 10.56 -12.33
N ASN A 471 12.43 11.35 -12.09
CA ASN A 471 12.28 12.68 -12.67
C ASN A 471 13.03 13.72 -11.81
N VAL A 472 14.32 13.54 -11.64
CA VAL A 472 15.20 14.38 -10.83
C VAL A 472 16.47 14.75 -11.61
N PRO A 473 17.15 15.87 -11.27
CA PRO A 473 18.38 16.23 -11.96
C PRO A 473 19.55 15.30 -11.61
N ILE A 474 20.47 15.18 -12.54
CA ILE A 474 21.84 14.74 -12.28
C ILE A 474 22.67 16.00 -12.18
N ILE A 475 23.34 16.22 -11.05
CA ILE A 475 24.08 17.45 -10.77
C ILE A 475 25.58 17.13 -10.77
N ASN A 476 26.32 17.76 -11.67
CA ASN A 476 27.76 17.50 -11.87
C ASN A 476 28.07 16.00 -12.07
N GLY A 477 27.21 15.30 -12.80
CA GLY A 477 27.33 13.87 -13.05
C GLY A 477 26.95 12.98 -11.86
N LEU A 478 26.48 13.54 -10.74
CA LEU A 478 26.15 12.81 -9.53
C LEU A 478 24.65 12.56 -9.40
N GLU A 479 24.31 11.34 -8.98
CA GLU A 479 22.98 10.94 -8.52
C GLU A 479 22.79 11.29 -7.03
N GLN A 480 21.55 11.30 -6.57
CA GLN A 480 21.26 11.46 -5.15
C GLN A 480 21.81 10.29 -4.32
N SER A 481 22.09 10.56 -3.06
CA SER A 481 22.64 9.57 -2.13
C SER A 481 21.56 9.07 -1.15
N GLN A 482 21.78 7.87 -0.64
CA GLN A 482 20.88 7.21 0.30
C GLN A 482 21.03 7.71 1.75
N GLY A 483 19.94 7.67 2.50
CA GLY A 483 19.89 7.94 3.94
C GLY A 483 19.15 9.22 4.32
N LYS A 484 18.63 9.29 5.55
CA LYS A 484 17.76 10.38 6.07
C LYS A 484 18.36 11.79 6.02
N ARG A 485 19.67 11.91 5.95
CA ARG A 485 20.35 13.21 5.80
C ARG A 485 20.19 13.80 4.40
N PHE A 486 19.95 12.97 3.40
CA PHE A 486 19.72 13.36 2.02
C PHE A 486 18.24 13.58 1.79
N LYS A 487 17.83 14.84 1.76
CA LYS A 487 16.42 15.24 1.87
C LYS A 487 16.11 16.55 1.16
N ALA A 488 14.82 16.77 0.91
CA ALA A 488 14.32 18.09 0.55
C ALA A 488 14.39 19.05 1.76
N SER A 489 14.52 20.31 1.48
CA SER A 489 14.48 21.40 2.46
C SER A 489 13.70 22.59 1.91
N GLN A 490 13.26 23.52 2.79
CA GLN A 490 12.49 24.68 2.41
C GLN A 490 11.26 24.35 1.55
N VAL A 491 10.57 23.26 1.91
CA VAL A 491 9.37 22.80 1.18
C VAL A 491 8.20 23.72 1.50
N THR A 492 7.58 24.27 0.47
CA THR A 492 6.41 25.11 0.56
C THR A 492 5.35 24.67 -0.45
N HIS A 493 4.09 24.68 -0.03
CA HIS A 493 2.95 24.40 -0.88
C HIS A 493 2.09 25.64 -1.02
N HIS A 494 1.63 25.90 -2.24
CA HIS A 494 0.70 27.00 -2.52
C HIS A 494 -0.45 26.48 -3.38
N VAL A 495 -1.67 26.80 -2.99
CA VAL A 495 -2.90 26.43 -3.69
C VAL A 495 -3.82 27.62 -3.83
N SER A 496 -4.42 27.76 -5.02
CA SER A 496 -5.49 28.69 -5.34
C SER A 496 -6.35 28.08 -6.46
N ASP A 497 -7.45 28.74 -6.83
CA ASP A 497 -8.26 28.31 -7.97
C ASP A 497 -7.44 28.24 -9.29
N SER A 498 -6.42 29.09 -9.39
CA SER A 498 -5.59 29.25 -10.59
C SER A 498 -4.43 28.29 -10.67
N ILE A 499 -3.80 27.98 -9.55
CA ILE A 499 -2.59 27.17 -9.49
C ILE A 499 -2.56 26.29 -8.26
N SER A 500 -1.89 25.15 -8.38
CA SER A 500 -1.41 24.35 -7.26
C SER A 500 0.06 24.04 -7.49
N SER A 501 0.92 24.33 -6.50
CA SER A 501 2.35 24.18 -6.67
C SER A 501 3.06 23.78 -5.37
N VAL A 502 4.13 23.02 -5.52
CA VAL A 502 5.09 22.75 -4.46
C VAL A 502 6.48 23.24 -4.89
N THR A 503 7.16 23.94 -3.99
CA THR A 503 8.55 24.38 -4.16
C THR A 503 9.40 23.74 -3.09
N MET A 504 10.58 23.23 -3.47
CA MET A 504 11.51 22.58 -2.56
C MET A 504 12.96 22.79 -3.01
N ASP A 505 13.89 22.86 -2.07
CA ASP A 505 15.32 22.81 -2.33
C ASP A 505 15.80 21.38 -2.16
N ILE A 506 16.33 20.81 -3.24
CA ILE A 506 16.78 19.40 -3.30
C ILE A 506 18.30 19.25 -3.30
N ALA A 507 19.09 20.33 -3.16
CA ALA A 507 20.55 20.25 -3.13
C ALA A 507 21.05 19.29 -2.04
N LYS A 508 20.39 19.25 -0.88
CA LYS A 508 20.75 18.35 0.23
C LYS A 508 20.47 16.86 -0.03
N ALA A 509 19.83 16.51 -1.14
CA ALA A 509 19.68 15.11 -1.56
C ALA A 509 20.96 14.56 -2.23
N TYR A 510 21.90 15.45 -2.57
CA TYR A 510 23.19 15.13 -3.18
C TYR A 510 24.32 15.27 -2.16
N THR A 511 25.46 14.66 -2.49
CA THR A 511 26.68 14.88 -1.71
C THR A 511 27.25 16.26 -2.02
N LYS A 512 28.19 16.74 -1.18
CA LYS A 512 28.83 18.06 -1.34
C LYS A 512 29.61 18.18 -2.64
N GLU A 513 30.04 17.08 -3.24
CA GLU A 513 30.75 17.01 -4.52
C GLU A 513 29.86 17.42 -5.72
N ALA A 514 28.53 17.53 -5.51
CA ALA A 514 27.62 18.14 -6.47
C ALA A 514 27.80 19.66 -6.56
N TYR A 515 28.47 20.29 -5.57
CA TYR A 515 28.74 21.71 -5.46
C TYR A 515 27.51 22.63 -5.56
N ALA A 516 26.33 22.10 -5.18
CA ALA A 516 25.11 22.87 -5.22
C ALA A 516 24.89 23.61 -3.89
N ASP A 517 24.97 24.94 -3.91
CA ASP A 517 24.58 25.80 -2.81
C ASP A 517 23.07 25.66 -2.55
N TYR A 518 22.29 25.66 -3.61
CA TYR A 518 20.89 25.28 -3.67
C TYR A 518 20.51 24.77 -5.06
N TRP A 519 19.50 23.89 -5.11
CA TRP A 519 18.78 23.52 -6.32
C TRP A 519 17.29 23.51 -6.00
N ARG A 520 16.63 24.63 -6.29
CA ARG A 520 15.23 24.86 -5.97
C ARG A 520 14.35 24.47 -7.13
N ARG A 521 13.47 23.52 -6.91
CA ARG A 521 12.51 23.02 -7.88
C ARG A 521 11.10 23.45 -7.51
N THR A 522 10.35 23.99 -8.47
CA THR A 522 8.91 24.26 -8.35
C THR A 522 8.16 23.40 -9.37
N ILE A 523 7.22 22.59 -8.91
CA ILE A 523 6.28 21.84 -9.73
C ILE A 523 4.92 22.51 -9.58
N CYS A 524 4.31 22.96 -10.70
CA CYS A 524 3.09 23.76 -10.70
C CYS A 524 2.08 23.23 -11.71
N LEU A 525 0.88 22.90 -11.24
CA LEU A 525 -0.31 22.78 -12.10
C LEU A 525 -0.92 24.17 -12.30
N ASN A 526 -0.77 24.73 -13.49
CA ASN A 526 -1.36 26.00 -13.88
C ASN A 526 -2.72 25.76 -14.55
N ARG A 527 -3.81 26.01 -13.84
CA ARG A 527 -5.17 25.75 -14.30
C ARG A 527 -5.66 26.77 -15.32
N ILE A 528 -5.13 28.01 -15.29
CA ILE A 528 -5.47 29.05 -16.26
C ILE A 528 -4.87 28.73 -17.62
N ARG A 529 -3.57 28.43 -17.65
CA ARG A 529 -2.86 28.03 -18.88
C ARG A 529 -3.15 26.58 -19.26
N ASN A 530 -3.78 25.82 -18.36
CA ASN A 530 -4.07 24.40 -18.50
C ASN A 530 -2.83 23.59 -18.92
N CYS A 531 -1.77 23.70 -18.13
CA CYS A 531 -0.49 23.04 -18.35
C CYS A 531 0.20 22.72 -17.01
N VAL A 532 1.24 21.89 -17.07
CA VAL A 532 2.13 21.64 -15.94
C VAL A 532 3.46 22.35 -16.21
N GLU A 533 3.89 23.19 -15.29
CA GLU A 533 5.11 23.99 -15.40
C GLU A 533 6.13 23.53 -14.35
N ILE A 534 7.35 23.35 -14.77
CA ILE A 534 8.48 23.05 -13.87
C ILE A 534 9.51 24.17 -13.97
N THR A 535 9.92 24.68 -12.83
CA THR A 535 10.99 25.67 -12.72
C THR A 535 12.13 25.10 -11.88
N GLU A 536 13.34 25.12 -12.43
CA GLU A 536 14.57 24.79 -11.73
C GLU A 536 15.38 26.08 -11.53
N SER A 537 15.63 26.46 -10.27
CA SER A 537 16.49 27.60 -9.95
C SER A 537 17.63 27.12 -9.08
N TYR A 538 18.86 27.26 -9.55
CA TYR A 538 20.03 26.71 -8.85
C TYR A 538 21.19 27.68 -8.75
N LYS A 539 22.08 27.43 -7.80
CA LYS A 539 23.39 28.04 -7.67
C LYS A 539 24.41 26.96 -7.33
N LEU A 540 25.50 26.94 -8.11
CA LEU A 540 26.63 26.04 -7.94
C LEU A 540 27.86 26.83 -7.47
N ASP A 541 28.75 26.19 -6.72
CA ASP A 541 30.05 26.78 -6.35
C ASP A 541 30.94 26.91 -7.58
N SER A 542 31.01 28.13 -8.15
CA SER A 542 31.75 28.40 -9.38
C SER A 542 33.26 28.25 -9.20
N LEU A 543 33.80 28.52 -8.01
CA LEU A 543 35.24 28.42 -7.77
C LEU A 543 35.68 26.95 -7.77
N GLN A 544 34.90 26.08 -7.13
CA GLN A 544 35.22 24.66 -7.09
C GLN A 544 34.99 23.99 -8.45
N ILE A 545 33.96 24.39 -9.20
CA ILE A 545 33.75 23.93 -10.59
C ILE A 545 34.92 24.30 -11.49
N GLU A 546 35.41 25.55 -11.42
CA GLU A 546 36.53 26.01 -12.22
C GLU A 546 37.81 25.25 -11.88
N LYS A 547 38.10 25.04 -10.59
CA LYS A 547 39.23 24.23 -10.12
C LYS A 547 39.20 22.81 -10.69
N ASP A 548 38.05 22.13 -10.55
CA ASP A 548 37.88 20.76 -11.03
C ASP A 548 37.96 20.68 -12.56
N ARG A 549 37.48 21.73 -13.28
CA ARG A 549 37.63 21.84 -14.74
C ARG A 549 39.11 21.94 -15.16
N MET A 550 39.92 22.69 -14.41
CA MET A 550 41.37 22.76 -14.65
C MET A 550 42.06 21.40 -14.41
N GLU A 551 41.48 20.56 -13.55
CA GLU A 551 41.93 19.18 -13.31
C GLU A 551 41.39 18.17 -14.37
N GLY A 552 40.70 18.65 -15.41
CA GLY A 552 40.17 17.82 -16.50
C GLY A 552 38.88 17.09 -16.19
N LYS A 553 38.20 17.44 -15.09
CA LYS A 553 36.88 16.85 -14.77
C LYS A 553 35.81 17.44 -15.68
N VAL A 554 34.93 16.57 -16.16
CA VAL A 554 33.78 16.96 -16.97
C VAL A 554 32.57 17.13 -16.05
N PHE A 555 31.94 18.29 -16.10
CA PHE A 555 30.70 18.57 -15.40
C PHE A 555 29.49 18.30 -16.32
N ASP A 556 28.55 17.52 -15.82
CA ASP A 556 27.35 17.17 -16.54
C ASP A 556 26.13 17.47 -15.68
N ASN A 557 25.42 18.55 -16.03
CA ASN A 557 24.17 18.90 -15.41
C ASN A 557 23.04 18.60 -16.39
N GLN A 558 22.14 17.72 -15.99
CA GLN A 558 21.01 17.34 -16.83
C GLN A 558 19.73 17.13 -15.97
N ILE A 559 18.61 17.50 -16.54
CA ILE A 559 17.28 17.21 -16.00
C ILE A 559 16.82 15.91 -16.65
N VAL A 560 16.56 14.91 -15.84
CA VAL A 560 16.03 13.62 -16.30
C VAL A 560 14.52 13.61 -16.17
N VAL A 561 13.84 13.13 -17.19
CA VAL A 561 12.38 12.95 -17.21
C VAL A 561 12.06 11.58 -17.79
N LEU A 562 11.32 10.77 -17.07
CA LEU A 562 10.91 9.42 -17.47
C LEU A 562 9.51 9.44 -18.03
N CYS A 563 9.33 9.07 -19.29
CA CYS A 563 8.02 9.13 -19.95
C CYS A 563 7.49 7.76 -20.39
N TYR A 564 6.15 7.66 -20.37
CA TYR A 564 5.44 6.54 -20.95
C TYR A 564 5.19 6.77 -22.46
N GLY A 565 5.52 5.77 -23.26
CA GLY A 565 5.46 5.89 -24.71
C GLY A 565 6.68 6.59 -25.34
N LYS A 566 6.88 6.39 -26.63
CA LYS A 566 8.07 6.88 -27.36
C LYS A 566 8.01 8.40 -27.53
N PRO A 567 8.99 9.16 -27.00
CA PRO A 567 9.07 10.59 -27.26
C PRO A 567 9.58 10.86 -28.69
N ILE A 568 9.12 11.96 -29.30
CA ILE A 568 9.52 12.40 -30.62
C ILE A 568 10.07 13.81 -30.52
N ILE A 569 11.36 14.02 -30.72
CA ILE A 569 11.96 15.36 -30.84
C ILE A 569 11.47 15.96 -32.16
N LYS A 570 10.50 16.88 -32.09
CA LYS A 570 9.88 17.48 -33.25
C LYS A 570 10.74 18.62 -33.84
N SER A 571 11.32 19.41 -32.94
CA SER A 571 12.20 20.55 -33.26
C SER A 571 12.97 20.93 -31.99
N PRO A 572 14.03 21.75 -32.09
CA PRO A 572 14.63 22.36 -30.91
C PRO A 572 13.55 23.03 -30.05
N GLY A 573 13.56 22.73 -28.73
CA GLY A 573 12.59 23.25 -27.76
C GLY A 573 11.24 22.51 -27.72
N THR A 574 11.04 21.44 -28.51
CA THR A 574 9.75 20.72 -28.54
C THR A 574 9.93 19.21 -28.67
N ILE A 575 9.42 18.48 -27.69
CA ILE A 575 9.31 17.01 -27.71
C ILE A 575 7.83 16.64 -27.61
N LEU A 576 7.36 15.78 -28.52
CA LEU A 576 6.00 15.23 -28.49
C LEU A 576 5.99 13.96 -27.64
N LEU A 577 5.01 13.86 -26.77
CA LEU A 577 4.74 12.77 -25.84
C LEU A 577 3.32 12.24 -26.08
N GLN A 578 3.01 11.07 -25.54
CA GLN A 578 1.67 10.48 -25.55
C GLN A 578 1.07 10.51 -26.96
N ASP A 579 1.79 9.93 -27.93
CA ASP A 579 1.41 9.87 -29.35
C ASP A 579 1.05 11.25 -29.95
N GLY A 580 1.73 12.29 -29.48
CA GLY A 580 1.58 13.66 -29.98
C GLY A 580 0.48 14.49 -29.32
N SER A 581 -0.20 13.95 -28.29
CA SER A 581 -1.25 14.69 -27.56
C SER A 581 -0.71 15.65 -26.51
N VAL A 582 0.56 15.50 -26.11
CA VAL A 582 1.26 16.38 -25.17
C VAL A 582 2.56 16.86 -25.78
N ALA A 583 2.91 18.14 -25.56
CA ALA A 583 4.21 18.71 -25.88
C ALA A 583 4.98 19.02 -24.58
N LEU A 584 6.20 18.53 -24.50
CA LEU A 584 7.21 19.07 -23.60
C LEU A 584 7.89 20.25 -24.30
N ARG A 585 7.78 21.45 -23.70
CA ARG A 585 8.38 22.71 -24.17
C ARG A 585 9.54 23.08 -23.28
N TYR A 586 10.66 23.45 -23.88
CA TYR A 586 11.85 23.91 -23.17
C TYR A 586 12.64 24.93 -24.01
N ASP A 587 13.49 25.71 -23.39
CA ASP A 587 14.37 26.64 -24.08
C ASP A 587 15.58 25.91 -24.68
N SER A 588 15.59 25.75 -26.00
CA SER A 588 16.70 25.07 -26.72
C SER A 588 18.02 25.89 -26.77
N SER A 589 17.97 27.16 -26.41
CA SER A 589 19.23 27.94 -26.23
C SER A 589 19.97 27.53 -24.96
N MET A 590 19.23 26.98 -23.96
CA MET A 590 19.80 26.57 -22.68
C MET A 590 19.95 25.06 -22.53
N LEU A 591 19.11 24.27 -23.22
CA LEU A 591 18.99 22.83 -23.04
C LEU A 591 19.11 22.09 -24.38
N ALA A 592 19.96 21.07 -24.41
CA ALA A 592 19.99 20.07 -25.48
C ALA A 592 19.23 18.81 -25.03
N ALA A 593 18.29 18.36 -25.86
CA ALA A 593 17.51 17.17 -25.57
C ALA A 593 18.06 15.92 -26.25
N SER A 594 18.07 14.83 -25.52
CA SER A 594 18.28 13.48 -26.04
C SER A 594 17.29 12.51 -25.42
N THR A 595 17.09 11.35 -26.05
CA THR A 595 16.15 10.33 -25.58
C THR A 595 16.80 8.95 -25.58
N GLU A 596 16.49 8.16 -24.57
CA GLU A 596 16.99 6.80 -24.40
C GLU A 596 15.82 5.85 -24.18
N LYS A 597 15.87 4.68 -24.80
CA LYS A 597 14.94 3.59 -24.57
C LYS A 597 15.38 2.75 -23.37
N VAL A 598 14.52 2.57 -22.38
CA VAL A 598 14.77 1.74 -21.20
C VAL A 598 13.92 0.47 -21.30
N VAL A 599 14.57 -0.68 -21.36
CA VAL A 599 13.91 -1.98 -21.50
C VAL A 599 13.48 -2.50 -20.14
N MET A 600 12.22 -2.92 -20.03
CA MET A 600 11.66 -3.54 -18.83
C MET A 600 11.94 -5.05 -18.86
N ALA A 601 12.97 -5.47 -18.14
CA ALA A 601 13.34 -6.90 -18.05
C ALA A 601 12.52 -7.65 -17.00
N ASP A 602 12.07 -6.99 -15.96
CA ASP A 602 11.32 -7.58 -14.87
C ASP A 602 9.83 -7.78 -15.21
N GLY A 603 9.26 -8.87 -14.73
CA GLY A 603 7.88 -9.22 -15.00
C GLY A 603 6.84 -8.30 -14.32
N ILE A 604 7.17 -7.64 -13.20
CA ILE A 604 6.29 -6.67 -12.54
C ILE A 604 6.32 -5.35 -13.30
N MET A 605 7.49 -4.84 -13.64
CA MET A 605 7.61 -3.60 -14.41
C MET A 605 7.02 -3.73 -15.81
N LYS A 606 7.22 -4.87 -16.51
CA LYS A 606 6.54 -5.16 -17.78
C LYS A 606 5.01 -5.10 -17.68
N LYS A 607 4.44 -5.63 -16.60
CA LYS A 607 2.98 -5.59 -16.37
C LYS A 607 2.46 -4.17 -16.14
N GLN A 608 3.31 -3.27 -15.65
CA GLN A 608 2.95 -1.87 -15.41
C GLN A 608 3.15 -1.01 -16.66
N TRP A 609 4.29 -1.17 -17.33
CA TRP A 609 4.80 -0.22 -18.32
C TRP A 609 5.04 -0.84 -19.71
N ASN A 610 4.58 -2.08 -19.95
CA ASN A 610 4.88 -2.88 -21.14
C ASN A 610 6.40 -3.18 -21.26
N ASP A 611 6.90 -3.40 -22.48
CA ASP A 611 8.29 -3.82 -22.72
C ASP A 611 9.33 -2.71 -22.47
N ASN A 612 8.92 -1.44 -22.51
CA ASN A 612 9.85 -0.33 -22.36
C ASN A 612 9.18 0.99 -21.99
N VAL A 613 9.97 1.86 -21.37
CA VAL A 613 9.73 3.28 -21.17
C VAL A 613 10.87 4.08 -21.78
N TYR A 614 10.83 5.41 -21.70
CA TYR A 614 11.87 6.26 -22.28
C TYR A 614 12.34 7.29 -21.27
N ARG A 615 13.64 7.55 -21.27
CA ARG A 615 14.27 8.68 -20.59
C ARG A 615 14.46 9.82 -21.57
N ILE A 616 14.11 11.01 -21.15
CA ILE A 616 14.44 12.28 -21.81
C ILE A 616 15.49 12.94 -20.94
N MET A 617 16.65 13.24 -21.49
CA MET A 617 17.70 13.98 -20.84
C MET A 617 17.74 15.39 -21.46
N LEU A 618 17.46 16.40 -20.64
CA LEU A 618 17.63 17.81 -20.99
C LEU A 618 18.94 18.27 -20.38
N ARG A 619 20.03 18.20 -21.17
CA ARG A 619 21.38 18.57 -20.75
C ARG A 619 21.58 20.07 -20.90
N LEU A 620 22.20 20.71 -19.90
CA LEU A 620 22.55 22.11 -19.98
C LEU A 620 23.60 22.33 -21.05
N ASN A 621 23.37 23.31 -21.93
CA ASN A 621 24.31 23.68 -23.01
C ASN A 621 25.59 24.34 -22.48
N ASP A 622 25.51 24.95 -21.28
CA ASP A 622 26.62 25.55 -20.59
C ASP A 622 26.50 25.37 -19.07
N ASN A 623 27.63 25.34 -18.37
CA ASN A 623 27.69 25.20 -16.91
C ASN A 623 27.56 26.58 -16.24
N TYR A 624 26.39 27.17 -16.31
CA TYR A 624 26.10 28.42 -15.61
C TYR A 624 26.19 28.22 -14.10
N PRO A 625 26.93 29.04 -13.35
CA PRO A 625 27.03 28.89 -11.90
C PRO A 625 25.71 29.22 -11.18
N LYS A 626 24.85 30.02 -11.81
CA LYS A 626 23.50 30.34 -11.31
C LYS A 626 22.56 30.54 -12.49
N LYS A 627 21.42 29.85 -12.46
CA LYS A 627 20.43 29.94 -13.53
C LYS A 627 19.02 29.61 -13.04
N GLU A 628 18.04 30.08 -13.79
CA GLU A 628 16.67 29.61 -13.74
C GLU A 628 16.30 29.00 -15.10
N ILE A 629 15.75 27.79 -15.08
CA ILE A 629 15.31 27.02 -16.24
C ILE A 629 13.83 26.72 -16.08
N ARG A 630 13.09 26.87 -17.16
CA ARG A 630 11.65 26.55 -17.20
C ARG A 630 11.36 25.59 -18.33
N TYR A 631 10.53 24.62 -18.05
CA TYR A 631 9.95 23.74 -19.06
C TYR A 631 8.49 23.41 -18.69
N SER A 632 7.69 23.08 -19.69
CA SER A 632 6.26 22.86 -19.49
C SER A 632 5.73 21.65 -20.27
N PHE A 633 4.68 21.05 -19.76
CA PHE A 633 3.90 20.01 -20.42
C PHE A 633 2.55 20.60 -20.80
N GLU A 634 2.27 20.64 -22.11
CA GLU A 634 1.11 21.31 -22.69
C GLU A 634 0.28 20.33 -23.52
N GLY A 635 -1.05 20.31 -23.31
CA GLY A 635 -1.95 19.49 -24.11
C GLY A 635 -2.08 20.05 -25.53
N ILE A 636 -1.92 19.22 -26.55
CA ILE A 636 -2.09 19.56 -27.95
C ILE A 636 -3.50 19.14 -28.40
N THR A 637 -4.29 20.09 -28.85
CA THR A 637 -5.56 19.78 -29.49
C THR A 637 -5.30 19.24 -30.91
N VAL A 638 -5.29 17.92 -31.06
CA VAL A 638 -5.23 17.30 -32.39
C VAL A 638 -6.56 17.55 -33.06
N LYS A 639 -6.60 18.45 -34.07
CA LYS A 639 -7.75 18.53 -34.96
C LYS A 639 -7.84 17.18 -35.69
N LYS A 640 -8.83 16.35 -35.36
CA LYS A 640 -9.14 15.18 -36.18
C LYS A 640 -9.43 15.68 -37.61
N GLY A 641 -8.49 15.45 -38.51
CA GLY A 641 -8.75 15.64 -39.96
C GLY A 641 -9.99 14.80 -40.31
N ARG A 642 -10.97 15.42 -40.92
CA ARG A 642 -12.06 14.68 -41.56
C ARG A 642 -11.41 13.87 -42.69
N HIS A 643 -11.30 12.56 -42.51
CA HIS A 643 -11.14 11.62 -43.62
C HIS A 643 -12.51 11.16 -44.08
#